data_e31721f923239f04722f4c9796dcea7d
#
_entry.id   e31721f923239f04722f4c9796dcea7d
#
_cell.length_a   1.000
_cell.length_b   1.000
_cell.length_c   1.000
_cell.angle_alpha   90.00
_cell.angle_beta   90.00
_cell.angle_gamma   90.00
#
_symmetry.space_group_name_H-M   'P 1'
#
loop_
_entity.id
_entity.type
_entity.pdbx_description
1 polymer ?
#
loop_
_entity_poly.entity_id
_entity_poly.type
_entity_poly.pdbx_seq_one_letter_code
_entity_poly.pdbx_strand_id
1 'polypeptide(L)'
;MKKNSVKIIKTVISLVLSFININLAASLEPWTKTCGKITLVLFYGIGFVLCFLLTVYLLLQSKQRLKIHSLLWGIPLAAAYVLGCLMRRDGTALGSLSHLPVLLLQILCLAVLAGACIAPLLWGFLKPECWLTQMRSYFTCWYDAGNQAGSGTSADIAAQGHKDQSVSHLKNITQNIRPERPAWQTWLFSTVTILLCWLPVFLAYYPSVFAYDAEGQLYQVLAHDYSTHHPLLHTIFLGAFFRLGDVLPGSYPAGMAVHSIVQMLLMATVFGYTLARLAARNVPAALRIMLLLFYALFPTNSVLALSTTKDVLFSALVLLCTLLVYEMADSSGNGLTRKGWSLYTFWTILLLLFRNNALYALLLTIPAAGFLLRRNQLQKGASWRRYLACTVLALILSAAGSMALKTALHAQNGSPREMLSIPLQQMARTRVKAEETLSEDMRRELDQYLPAEWVFAAYNPYLADPVKSRAVIHNDPAGFIRTWIRLGLKHPQIYIDAFLDTSVGYWFPEDRTHAQIYGLGSESGFGYLSTDTRTMPAGFEIPQQSLLPKLRARMERIVSDNSYQNIPGVRILFAPAFYWWLLCLYMAVTIYRKQYLLLLPAVFPVCYYMTLLLSPAVLIRYMYPFVVTSPVLFCTLFRQPRHAASSVLTCSFSVK
;
A
#
# COMPACT_ATOMS: atom_id res chain seq x y z
N MET A 1 -9.47 -10.71 -47.92
CA MET A 1 -10.22 -11.65 -47.05
C MET A 1 -9.61 -11.78 -45.64
N LYS A 2 -8.32 -12.11 -45.44
CA LYS A 2 -7.73 -12.29 -44.07
C LYS A 2 -7.90 -11.09 -43.08
N LYS A 3 -7.86 -9.84 -43.55
CA LYS A 3 -8.01 -8.68 -42.68
C LYS A 3 -9.43 -8.51 -42.08
N ASN A 4 -10.46 -8.87 -42.87
CA ASN A 4 -11.86 -8.76 -42.43
C ASN A 4 -12.22 -9.88 -41.46
N SER A 5 -11.72 -11.10 -41.70
CA SER A 5 -11.92 -12.26 -40.79
C SER A 5 -11.33 -11.96 -39.39
N VAL A 6 -10.15 -11.35 -39.31
CA VAL A 6 -9.53 -10.98 -38.02
C VAL A 6 -10.34 -9.88 -37.30
N LYS A 7 -10.93 -8.91 -38.01
CA LYS A 7 -11.83 -7.92 -37.40
C LYS A 7 -13.10 -8.56 -36.86
N ILE A 8 -13.73 -9.46 -37.62
CA ILE A 8 -14.96 -10.18 -37.20
C ILE A 8 -14.67 -11.01 -35.95
N ILE A 9 -13.59 -11.78 -35.93
CA ILE A 9 -13.21 -12.61 -34.78
C ILE A 9 -12.99 -11.73 -33.54
N LYS A 10 -12.25 -10.60 -33.66
CA LYS A 10 -12.04 -9.66 -32.55
C LYS A 10 -13.36 -9.06 -32.04
N THR A 11 -14.28 -8.74 -32.93
CA THR A 11 -15.59 -8.19 -32.56
C THR A 11 -16.44 -9.23 -31.82
N VAL A 12 -16.46 -10.49 -32.30
CA VAL A 12 -17.17 -11.57 -31.61
C VAL A 12 -16.58 -11.86 -30.23
N ILE A 13 -15.25 -11.92 -30.11
CA ILE A 13 -14.58 -12.07 -28.81
C ILE A 13 -14.93 -10.92 -27.87
N SER A 14 -14.93 -9.67 -28.35
CA SER A 14 -15.31 -8.50 -27.57
C SER A 14 -16.75 -8.59 -27.06
N LEU A 15 -17.65 -9.09 -27.89
CA LEU A 15 -19.07 -9.25 -27.57
C LEU A 15 -19.28 -10.29 -26.46
N VAL A 16 -18.63 -11.44 -26.58
CA VAL A 16 -18.66 -12.51 -25.57
C VAL A 16 -18.06 -12.03 -24.24
N LEU A 17 -16.88 -11.41 -24.28
CA LEU A 17 -16.22 -10.89 -23.08
C LEU A 17 -17.06 -9.82 -22.38
N SER A 18 -17.69 -8.92 -23.14
CA SER A 18 -18.55 -7.88 -22.59
C SER A 18 -19.81 -8.45 -21.94
N PHE A 19 -20.42 -9.47 -22.57
CA PHE A 19 -21.55 -10.17 -21.99
C PHE A 19 -21.20 -10.87 -20.67
N ILE A 20 -20.09 -11.57 -20.62
CA ILE A 20 -19.63 -12.25 -19.40
C ILE A 20 -19.29 -11.23 -18.31
N ASN A 21 -18.57 -10.15 -18.62
CA ASN A 21 -18.16 -9.14 -17.64
C ASN A 21 -19.36 -8.39 -17.06
N ILE A 22 -20.37 -8.09 -17.86
CA ILE A 22 -21.62 -7.46 -17.36
C ILE A 22 -22.42 -8.39 -16.48
N ASN A 23 -22.57 -9.66 -16.88
CA ASN A 23 -23.27 -10.62 -16.03
C ASN A 23 -22.51 -10.83 -14.72
N LEU A 24 -21.17 -10.81 -14.75
CA LEU A 24 -20.35 -10.87 -13.55
C LEU A 24 -20.58 -9.63 -12.67
N ALA A 25 -20.47 -8.42 -13.22
CA ALA A 25 -20.70 -7.18 -12.48
C ALA A 25 -22.11 -7.17 -11.85
N ALA A 26 -23.11 -7.60 -12.58
CA ALA A 26 -24.48 -7.72 -12.12
C ALA A 26 -24.64 -8.72 -10.96
N SER A 27 -23.97 -9.83 -11.00
CA SER A 27 -24.02 -10.85 -9.95
C SER A 27 -23.29 -10.43 -8.66
N LEU A 28 -22.43 -9.41 -8.73
CA LEU A 28 -21.57 -8.98 -7.65
C LEU A 28 -22.02 -7.70 -6.93
N GLU A 29 -22.99 -6.94 -7.49
CA GLU A 29 -23.43 -5.67 -6.92
C GLU A 29 -24.65 -5.82 -5.98
N PRO A 30 -24.57 -5.29 -4.74
CA PRO A 30 -25.68 -5.37 -3.77
C PRO A 30 -26.96 -4.63 -4.19
N TRP A 31 -26.86 -3.61 -5.04
CA TRP A 31 -27.98 -2.77 -5.44
C TRP A 31 -28.90 -3.42 -6.49
N THR A 32 -28.50 -4.55 -7.06
CA THR A 32 -29.41 -5.35 -7.89
C THR A 32 -30.65 -5.82 -7.13
N LYS A 33 -30.60 -5.85 -5.79
CA LYS A 33 -31.76 -6.20 -4.92
C LYS A 33 -32.73 -5.04 -4.69
N THR A 34 -32.29 -3.80 -4.91
CA THR A 34 -33.06 -2.59 -4.58
C THR A 34 -33.63 -1.86 -5.80
N CYS A 35 -33.14 -2.15 -7.01
CA CYS A 35 -33.59 -1.49 -8.23
C CYS A 35 -34.78 -2.22 -8.87
N GLY A 36 -35.75 -1.45 -9.38
CA GLY A 36 -36.87 -2.00 -10.17
C GLY A 36 -36.39 -2.70 -11.44
N LYS A 37 -37.10 -3.73 -11.91
CA LYS A 37 -36.72 -4.56 -13.05
C LYS A 37 -36.39 -3.77 -14.32
N ILE A 38 -37.12 -2.67 -14.60
CA ILE A 38 -36.87 -1.82 -15.80
C ILE A 38 -35.54 -1.08 -15.69
N THR A 39 -35.24 -0.50 -14.52
CA THR A 39 -33.98 0.20 -14.25
C THR A 39 -32.80 -0.76 -14.37
N LEU A 40 -32.97 -1.99 -13.93
CA LEU A 40 -31.98 -3.05 -14.03
C LEU A 40 -31.67 -3.40 -15.51
N VAL A 41 -32.73 -3.61 -16.32
CA VAL A 41 -32.58 -3.94 -17.76
C VAL A 41 -31.90 -2.79 -18.52
N LEU A 42 -32.26 -1.54 -18.25
CA LEU A 42 -31.61 -0.36 -18.85
C LEU A 42 -30.14 -0.26 -18.43
N PHE A 43 -29.84 -0.45 -17.14
CA PHE A 43 -28.46 -0.44 -16.63
C PHE A 43 -27.62 -1.52 -17.29
N TYR A 44 -28.12 -2.75 -17.42
CA TYR A 44 -27.44 -3.84 -18.10
C TYR A 44 -27.23 -3.56 -19.59
N GLY A 45 -28.26 -3.03 -20.27
CA GLY A 45 -28.18 -2.71 -21.69
C GLY A 45 -27.13 -1.60 -21.96
N ILE A 46 -27.19 -0.50 -21.23
CA ILE A 46 -26.22 0.60 -21.38
C ILE A 46 -24.82 0.18 -20.95
N GLY A 47 -24.67 -0.48 -19.82
CA GLY A 47 -23.39 -0.99 -19.34
C GLY A 47 -22.77 -1.99 -20.31
N PHE A 48 -23.58 -2.90 -20.90
CA PHE A 48 -23.12 -3.82 -21.95
C PHE A 48 -22.58 -3.08 -23.17
N VAL A 49 -23.33 -2.09 -23.68
CA VAL A 49 -22.90 -1.31 -24.84
C VAL A 49 -21.61 -0.54 -24.53
N LEU A 50 -21.50 0.10 -23.39
CA LEU A 50 -20.29 0.82 -23.00
C LEU A 50 -19.09 -0.12 -22.84
N CYS A 51 -19.27 -1.25 -22.19
CA CYS A 51 -18.21 -2.26 -22.02
C CYS A 51 -17.80 -2.86 -23.36
N PHE A 52 -18.76 -3.13 -24.24
CA PHE A 52 -18.52 -3.61 -25.61
C PHE A 52 -17.73 -2.58 -26.42
N LEU A 53 -18.19 -1.32 -26.46
CA LEU A 53 -17.51 -0.26 -27.20
C LEU A 53 -16.09 -0.04 -26.67
N LEU A 54 -15.89 -0.02 -25.35
CA LEU A 54 -14.58 0.11 -24.73
C LEU A 54 -13.68 -1.08 -25.11
N THR A 55 -14.18 -2.30 -25.03
CA THR A 55 -13.42 -3.51 -25.35
C THR A 55 -13.03 -3.55 -26.83
N VAL A 56 -13.98 -3.19 -27.72
CA VAL A 56 -13.71 -3.05 -29.18
C VAL A 56 -12.68 -1.98 -29.44
N TYR A 57 -12.85 -0.78 -28.82
CA TYR A 57 -11.91 0.32 -28.95
C TYR A 57 -10.50 -0.09 -28.51
N LEU A 58 -10.34 -0.68 -27.34
CA LEU A 58 -9.05 -1.12 -26.80
C LEU A 58 -8.41 -2.22 -27.67
N LEU A 59 -9.19 -3.17 -28.18
CA LEU A 59 -8.69 -4.24 -29.04
C LEU A 59 -8.36 -3.78 -30.47
N LEU A 60 -9.08 -2.79 -31.01
CA LEU A 60 -8.84 -2.23 -32.34
C LEU A 60 -7.70 -1.19 -32.33
N GLN A 61 -7.64 -0.35 -31.32
CA GLN A 61 -6.57 0.64 -31.15
C GLN A 61 -5.22 -0.02 -30.85
N SER A 62 -5.19 -1.19 -30.25
CA SER A 62 -3.95 -1.90 -29.99
C SER A 62 -3.36 -2.38 -31.33
N LYS A 63 -2.67 -1.50 -32.08
CA LYS A 63 -1.71 -1.88 -33.13
C LYS A 63 -0.60 -2.80 -32.56
N GLN A 64 -0.50 -2.86 -31.23
CA GLN A 64 0.37 -3.76 -30.51
C GLN A 64 -0.45 -4.95 -30.05
N ARG A 65 -0.01 -6.13 -30.43
CA ARG A 65 -0.53 -7.41 -29.92
C ARG A 65 -0.65 -7.32 -28.41
N LEU A 66 -1.77 -7.80 -27.84
CA LEU A 66 -1.88 -8.03 -26.40
C LEU A 66 -0.63 -8.83 -25.99
N LYS A 67 0.34 -8.15 -25.42
CA LYS A 67 1.58 -8.83 -25.07
C LYS A 67 1.28 -9.70 -23.86
N ILE A 68 1.82 -10.91 -23.85
CA ILE A 68 1.73 -11.84 -22.72
C ILE A 68 1.92 -11.13 -21.38
N HIS A 69 2.81 -10.14 -21.32
CA HIS A 69 3.04 -9.35 -20.12
C HIS A 69 1.81 -8.60 -19.57
N SER A 70 0.98 -7.98 -20.42
CA SER A 70 -0.22 -7.27 -19.95
C SER A 70 -1.27 -8.24 -19.42
N LEU A 71 -1.39 -9.42 -20.04
CA LEU A 71 -2.27 -10.49 -19.57
C LEU A 71 -1.78 -11.07 -18.22
N LEU A 72 -0.49 -11.33 -18.10
CA LEU A 72 0.11 -11.82 -16.85
C LEU A 72 -0.13 -10.91 -15.66
N TRP A 73 -0.18 -9.59 -15.85
CA TRP A 73 -0.54 -8.63 -14.80
C TRP A 73 -2.05 -8.47 -14.63
N GLY A 74 -2.82 -8.70 -15.69
CA GLY A 74 -4.28 -8.68 -15.64
C GLY A 74 -4.86 -9.84 -14.82
N ILE A 75 -4.25 -11.03 -14.85
CA ILE A 75 -4.74 -12.22 -14.14
C ILE A 75 -4.80 -12.00 -12.61
N PRO A 76 -3.71 -11.61 -11.91
CA PRO A 76 -3.79 -11.43 -10.46
C PRO A 76 -4.74 -10.28 -10.05
N LEU A 77 -4.83 -9.21 -10.84
CA LEU A 77 -5.77 -8.13 -10.58
C LEU A 77 -7.23 -8.60 -10.74
N ALA A 78 -7.51 -9.35 -11.80
CA ALA A 78 -8.84 -9.93 -12.04
C ALA A 78 -9.21 -10.95 -10.96
N ALA A 79 -8.27 -11.81 -10.56
CA ALA A 79 -8.47 -12.78 -9.50
C ALA A 79 -8.78 -12.07 -8.16
N ALA A 80 -8.00 -11.06 -7.80
CA ALA A 80 -8.23 -10.26 -6.60
C ALA A 80 -9.63 -9.62 -6.61
N TYR A 81 -10.04 -9.05 -7.74
CA TYR A 81 -11.36 -8.42 -7.85
C TYR A 81 -12.50 -9.45 -7.74
N VAL A 82 -12.45 -10.53 -8.51
CA VAL A 82 -13.50 -11.57 -8.50
C VAL A 82 -13.60 -12.24 -7.13
N LEU A 83 -12.46 -12.68 -6.58
CA LEU A 83 -12.43 -13.32 -5.26
C LEU A 83 -12.90 -12.35 -4.16
N GLY A 84 -12.47 -11.10 -4.19
CA GLY A 84 -12.87 -10.08 -3.22
C GLY A 84 -14.37 -9.83 -3.24
N CYS A 85 -14.97 -9.74 -4.42
CA CYS A 85 -16.42 -9.60 -4.56
C CYS A 85 -17.18 -10.82 -4.03
N LEU A 86 -16.71 -12.05 -4.33
CA LEU A 86 -17.34 -13.28 -3.85
C LEU A 86 -17.24 -13.40 -2.33
N MET A 87 -16.04 -13.17 -1.76
CA MET A 87 -15.84 -13.18 -0.32
C MET A 87 -16.76 -12.18 0.39
N ARG A 88 -16.95 -11.01 -0.20
CA ARG A 88 -17.83 -9.96 0.35
C ARG A 88 -19.33 -10.31 0.26
N ARG A 89 -19.75 -10.95 -0.83
CA ARG A 89 -21.14 -11.31 -1.05
C ARG A 89 -21.56 -12.55 -0.28
N ASP A 90 -20.74 -13.60 -0.37
CA ASP A 90 -21.12 -14.96 0.04
C ASP A 90 -20.30 -15.45 1.25
N GLY A 91 -19.26 -14.73 1.64
CA GLY A 91 -18.30 -15.15 2.68
C GLY A 91 -17.51 -16.39 2.31
N THR A 92 -17.46 -16.74 1.02
CA THR A 92 -16.73 -17.90 0.49
C THR A 92 -16.30 -17.64 -0.95
N ALA A 93 -15.10 -18.09 -1.30
CA ALA A 93 -14.57 -17.93 -2.65
C ALA A 93 -15.17 -18.93 -3.65
N LEU A 94 -15.46 -20.13 -3.20
CA LEU A 94 -15.87 -21.23 -4.10
C LEU A 94 -17.32 -21.68 -3.91
N GLY A 95 -17.92 -21.47 -2.71
CA GLY A 95 -19.22 -22.02 -2.36
C GLY A 95 -19.27 -23.56 -2.49
N SER A 96 -18.86 -24.07 -3.67
CA SER A 96 -18.68 -25.49 -3.99
C SER A 96 -17.58 -25.65 -5.03
N LEU A 97 -16.85 -26.76 -5.00
CA LEU A 97 -15.82 -27.08 -5.98
C LEU A 97 -16.36 -27.19 -7.41
N SER A 98 -17.65 -27.49 -7.58
CA SER A 98 -18.32 -27.49 -8.89
C SER A 98 -18.35 -26.11 -9.56
N HIS A 99 -18.21 -25.01 -8.79
CA HIS A 99 -18.19 -23.65 -9.31
C HIS A 99 -16.78 -23.22 -9.78
N LEU A 100 -15.75 -24.01 -9.53
CA LEU A 100 -14.37 -23.67 -9.90
C LEU A 100 -14.18 -23.38 -11.40
N PRO A 101 -14.76 -24.14 -12.37
CA PRO A 101 -14.64 -23.81 -13.79
C PRO A 101 -15.24 -22.45 -14.14
N VAL A 102 -16.38 -22.11 -13.54
CA VAL A 102 -17.05 -20.81 -13.76
C VAL A 102 -16.21 -19.68 -13.19
N LEU A 103 -15.67 -19.86 -11.99
CA LEU A 103 -14.75 -18.90 -11.34
C LEU A 103 -13.51 -18.66 -12.21
N LEU A 104 -12.87 -19.71 -12.70
CA LEU A 104 -11.69 -19.58 -13.56
C LEU A 104 -12.02 -18.88 -14.88
N LEU A 105 -13.17 -19.16 -15.48
CA LEU A 105 -13.63 -18.47 -16.68
C LEU A 105 -13.85 -16.97 -16.42
N GLN A 106 -14.50 -16.62 -15.31
CA GLN A 106 -14.73 -15.23 -14.91
C GLN A 106 -13.41 -14.47 -14.71
N ILE A 107 -12.45 -15.08 -13.98
CA ILE A 107 -11.13 -14.52 -13.79
C ILE A 107 -10.43 -14.30 -15.13
N LEU A 108 -10.48 -15.30 -16.05
CA LEU A 108 -9.85 -15.20 -17.37
C LEU A 108 -10.45 -14.08 -18.21
N CYS A 109 -11.78 -13.96 -18.25
CA CYS A 109 -12.46 -12.90 -19.00
C CYS A 109 -12.12 -11.50 -18.47
N LEU A 110 -12.14 -11.32 -17.17
CA LEU A 110 -11.76 -10.05 -16.54
C LEU A 110 -10.26 -9.76 -16.71
N ALA A 111 -9.40 -10.78 -16.69
CA ALA A 111 -7.97 -10.66 -16.93
C ALA A 111 -7.65 -10.15 -18.34
N VAL A 112 -8.40 -10.59 -19.35
CA VAL A 112 -8.24 -10.07 -20.72
C VAL A 112 -8.61 -8.60 -20.80
N LEU A 113 -9.70 -8.18 -20.15
CA LEU A 113 -10.11 -6.80 -20.08
C LEU A 113 -9.09 -5.93 -19.32
N ALA A 114 -8.67 -6.37 -18.14
CA ALA A 114 -7.63 -5.71 -17.34
C ALA A 114 -6.31 -5.61 -18.12
N GLY A 115 -5.89 -6.68 -18.78
CA GLY A 115 -4.72 -6.70 -19.65
C GLY A 115 -4.82 -5.72 -20.82
N ALA A 116 -6.00 -5.59 -21.41
CA ALA A 116 -6.27 -4.62 -22.48
C ALA A 116 -6.19 -3.17 -21.97
N CYS A 117 -6.58 -2.89 -20.73
CA CYS A 117 -6.42 -1.58 -20.08
C CYS A 117 -4.96 -1.31 -19.67
N ILE A 118 -4.25 -2.34 -19.18
CA ILE A 118 -2.85 -2.22 -18.76
C ILE A 118 -1.92 -2.01 -19.96
N ALA A 119 -2.21 -2.63 -21.14
CA ALA A 119 -1.35 -2.55 -22.32
C ALA A 119 -1.08 -1.10 -22.79
N PRO A 120 -2.07 -0.20 -22.97
CA PRO A 120 -1.83 1.19 -23.34
C PRO A 120 -1.13 1.98 -22.22
N LEU A 121 -1.40 1.67 -20.94
CA LEU A 121 -0.67 2.26 -19.82
C LEU A 121 0.81 1.90 -19.89
N LEU A 122 1.14 0.62 -20.05
CA LEU A 122 2.53 0.15 -20.20
C LEU A 122 3.20 0.78 -21.43
N TRP A 123 2.47 0.92 -22.53
CA TRP A 123 3.00 1.57 -23.74
C TRP A 123 3.25 3.07 -23.51
N GLY A 124 2.37 3.80 -22.83
CA GLY A 124 2.57 5.18 -22.42
C GLY A 124 3.83 5.37 -21.59
N PHE A 125 4.12 4.43 -20.71
CA PHE A 125 5.34 4.43 -19.92
C PHE A 125 6.62 4.16 -20.74
N LEU A 126 6.54 3.51 -21.90
CA LEU A 126 7.70 3.32 -22.79
C LEU A 126 8.11 4.60 -23.51
N LYS A 127 7.15 5.45 -23.85
CA LYS A 127 7.34 6.70 -24.59
C LYS A 127 6.67 7.87 -23.85
N PRO A 128 7.16 8.22 -22.67
CA PRO A 128 6.52 9.26 -21.86
C PRO A 128 6.45 10.62 -22.57
N GLU A 129 7.42 10.93 -23.43
CA GLU A 129 7.43 12.16 -24.22
C GLU A 129 6.29 12.21 -25.24
N CYS A 130 6.02 11.09 -25.92
CA CYS A 130 4.89 11.00 -26.86
C CYS A 130 3.55 11.03 -26.15
N TRP A 131 3.44 10.42 -24.99
CA TRP A 131 2.20 10.37 -24.19
C TRP A 131 1.88 11.75 -23.59
N LEU A 132 2.87 12.43 -23.01
CA LEU A 132 2.72 13.79 -22.48
C LEU A 132 2.41 14.81 -23.59
N THR A 133 3.01 14.66 -24.77
CA THR A 133 2.71 15.52 -25.93
C THR A 133 1.30 15.27 -26.45
N GLN A 134 0.86 14.03 -26.47
CA GLN A 134 -0.47 13.62 -26.92
C GLN A 134 -1.55 14.08 -25.94
N MET A 135 -1.33 13.92 -24.62
CA MET A 135 -2.20 14.46 -23.57
C MET A 135 -2.28 15.99 -23.66
N ARG A 136 -1.16 16.66 -23.92
CA ARG A 136 -1.11 18.12 -24.07
C ARG A 136 -1.90 18.59 -25.31
N SER A 137 -1.82 17.87 -26.44
CA SER A 137 -2.61 18.18 -27.64
C SER A 137 -4.11 17.95 -27.42
N TYR A 138 -4.51 16.95 -26.62
CA TYR A 138 -5.92 16.76 -26.23
C TYR A 138 -6.42 17.90 -25.33
N PHE A 139 -5.63 18.35 -24.36
CA PHE A 139 -6.00 19.46 -23.48
C PHE A 139 -6.05 20.81 -24.22
N THR A 140 -5.13 21.07 -25.14
CA THR A 140 -5.19 22.30 -25.98
C THR A 140 -6.37 22.26 -26.93
N CYS A 141 -6.66 21.13 -27.58
CA CYS A 141 -7.80 20.97 -28.47
C CYS A 141 -9.14 21.11 -27.68
N TRP A 142 -9.21 20.65 -26.45
CA TRP A 142 -10.40 20.81 -25.58
C TRP A 142 -10.56 22.27 -25.11
N TYR A 143 -9.46 22.93 -24.77
CA TYR A 143 -9.45 24.35 -24.39
C TYR A 143 -9.84 25.27 -25.58
N ASP A 144 -9.33 24.98 -26.75
CA ASP A 144 -9.64 25.71 -27.98
C ASP A 144 -11.09 25.49 -28.46
N ALA A 145 -11.61 24.28 -28.32
CA ALA A 145 -13.02 23.97 -28.61
C ALA A 145 -13.99 24.67 -27.62
N GLY A 146 -13.59 24.82 -26.34
CA GLY A 146 -14.35 25.54 -25.33
C GLY A 146 -14.41 27.07 -25.63
N ASN A 147 -13.33 27.63 -26.17
CA ASN A 147 -13.28 29.07 -26.52
C ASN A 147 -13.98 29.40 -27.85
N GLN A 148 -14.06 28.48 -28.80
CA GLN A 148 -14.77 28.66 -30.07
C GLN A 148 -16.30 28.61 -29.93
N ALA A 149 -16.81 28.00 -28.88
CA ALA A 149 -18.26 27.97 -28.59
C ALA A 149 -18.82 29.32 -28.08
N GLY A 150 -17.95 30.29 -27.77
CA GLY A 150 -18.33 31.59 -27.19
C GLY A 150 -18.21 32.81 -28.13
N SER A 151 -17.66 32.69 -29.35
CA SER A 151 -17.49 33.85 -30.23
C SER A 151 -17.88 33.51 -31.69
N GLY A 152 -19.15 33.72 -32.01
CA GLY A 152 -19.56 33.87 -33.40
C GLY A 152 -19.16 35.25 -33.90
N THR A 153 -18.28 35.31 -34.87
CA THR A 153 -18.12 36.23 -36.00
C THR A 153 -16.66 36.51 -36.35
N SER A 154 -16.39 36.41 -37.67
CA SER A 154 -15.22 36.91 -38.40
C SER A 154 -13.89 36.15 -38.23
N ALA A 155 -13.73 35.11 -39.03
CA ALA A 155 -12.44 34.48 -39.26
C ALA A 155 -12.20 34.34 -40.73
N ASP A 156 -11.24 35.08 -41.32
CA ASP A 156 -10.58 34.63 -42.57
C ASP A 156 -9.24 35.33 -42.90
N ILE A 157 -8.56 36.03 -41.99
CA ILE A 157 -7.27 36.71 -42.34
C ILE A 157 -6.11 36.47 -41.35
N ALA A 158 -6.13 35.51 -40.48
CA ALA A 158 -5.06 35.36 -39.46
C ALA A 158 -4.31 34.02 -39.42
N ALA A 159 -4.47 33.15 -40.42
CA ALA A 159 -4.00 31.75 -40.29
C ALA A 159 -2.51 31.50 -40.57
N GLN A 160 -1.73 32.46 -41.04
CA GLN A 160 -0.29 32.24 -41.39
C GLN A 160 0.74 32.87 -40.45
N GLY A 161 0.35 33.88 -39.64
CA GLY A 161 1.29 34.57 -38.74
C GLY A 161 1.44 34.02 -37.34
N HIS A 162 0.50 33.20 -36.86
CA HIS A 162 0.44 32.76 -35.45
C HIS A 162 1.20 31.49 -35.12
N LYS A 163 1.63 30.67 -36.11
CA LYS A 163 2.38 29.46 -35.86
C LYS A 163 3.80 29.71 -35.35
N ASP A 164 4.47 30.74 -35.80
CA ASP A 164 5.84 31.01 -35.40
C ASP A 164 5.97 31.76 -34.07
N GLN A 165 4.98 32.60 -33.72
CA GLN A 165 4.97 33.29 -32.43
C GLN A 165 4.60 32.36 -31.27
N SER A 166 3.66 31.43 -31.44
CA SER A 166 3.31 30.47 -30.41
C SER A 166 4.45 29.48 -30.12
N VAL A 167 5.23 29.09 -31.13
CA VAL A 167 6.43 28.22 -30.96
C VAL A 167 7.57 28.98 -30.29
N SER A 168 7.75 30.29 -30.58
CA SER A 168 8.77 31.11 -29.90
C SER A 168 8.40 31.44 -28.46
N HIS A 169 7.11 31.69 -28.17
CA HIS A 169 6.62 31.89 -26.80
C HIS A 169 6.75 30.61 -25.96
N LEU A 170 6.46 29.44 -26.55
CA LEU A 170 6.66 28.14 -25.89
C LEU A 170 8.13 27.80 -25.70
N LYS A 171 9.04 28.18 -26.63
CA LYS A 171 10.49 28.07 -26.43
C LYS A 171 10.98 28.96 -25.29
N ASN A 172 10.48 30.19 -25.16
CA ASN A 172 10.82 31.09 -24.06
C ASN A 172 10.29 30.64 -22.71
N ILE A 173 9.13 29.96 -22.64
CA ILE A 173 8.59 29.37 -21.41
C ILE A 173 9.41 28.14 -21.00
N THR A 174 9.93 27.36 -21.97
CA THR A 174 10.78 26.20 -21.66
C THR A 174 12.25 26.58 -21.36
N GLN A 175 12.73 27.72 -21.83
CA GLN A 175 14.06 28.22 -21.50
C GLN A 175 14.12 28.94 -20.13
N ASN A 176 13.00 29.45 -19.61
CA ASN A 176 12.89 29.97 -18.25
C ASN A 176 12.63 28.88 -17.19
N ILE A 177 13.18 27.67 -17.35
CA ILE A 177 13.28 26.71 -16.24
C ILE A 177 14.25 27.35 -15.26
N ARG A 178 13.70 27.97 -14.20
CA ARG A 178 14.49 28.46 -13.06
C ARG A 178 15.46 27.35 -12.65
N PRO A 179 16.72 27.69 -12.37
CA PRO A 179 17.70 26.69 -11.92
C PRO A 179 17.06 25.92 -10.76
N GLU A 180 17.11 24.59 -10.84
CA GLU A 180 16.53 23.77 -9.76
C GLU A 180 17.13 24.22 -8.44
N ARG A 181 16.28 24.45 -7.44
CA ARG A 181 16.71 24.84 -6.10
C ARG A 181 17.74 23.84 -5.60
N PRO A 182 18.79 24.27 -4.89
CA PRO A 182 19.73 23.35 -4.26
C PRO A 182 18.99 22.29 -3.46
N ALA A 183 19.50 21.05 -3.44
CA ALA A 183 18.84 19.91 -2.82
C ALA A 183 18.42 20.18 -1.35
N TRP A 184 19.26 20.89 -0.59
CA TRP A 184 18.96 21.25 0.80
C TRP A 184 17.79 22.23 0.93
N GLN A 185 17.63 23.18 -0.03
CA GLN A 185 16.48 24.09 -0.03
C GLN A 185 15.17 23.36 -0.34
N THR A 186 15.19 22.42 -1.30
CA THR A 186 14.03 21.57 -1.59
C THR A 186 13.67 20.72 -0.37
N TRP A 187 14.67 20.15 0.29
CA TRP A 187 14.48 19.40 1.53
C TRP A 187 13.84 20.24 2.62
N LEU A 188 14.46 21.38 2.98
CA LEU A 188 13.97 22.25 4.04
C LEU A 188 12.57 22.80 3.74
N PHE A 189 12.36 23.31 2.51
CA PHE A 189 11.06 23.82 2.10
C PHE A 189 9.95 22.76 2.22
N SER A 190 10.22 21.56 1.73
CA SER A 190 9.23 20.45 1.80
C SER A 190 8.97 20.04 3.24
N THR A 191 10.00 19.91 4.07
CA THR A 191 9.88 19.57 5.49
C THR A 191 9.01 20.58 6.23
N VAL A 192 9.31 21.88 6.07
CA VAL A 192 8.55 22.96 6.73
C VAL A 192 7.10 22.98 6.23
N THR A 193 6.88 22.84 4.92
CA THR A 193 5.52 22.78 4.34
C THR A 193 4.70 21.64 4.96
N ILE A 194 5.28 20.45 5.06
CA ILE A 194 4.61 19.28 5.66
C ILE A 194 4.27 19.55 7.13
N LEU A 195 5.22 20.05 7.91
CA LEU A 195 5.01 20.35 9.34
C LEU A 195 3.90 21.39 9.54
N LEU A 196 3.90 22.45 8.73
CA LEU A 196 2.85 23.49 8.80
C LEU A 196 1.46 22.92 8.48
N CYS A 197 1.36 22.00 7.51
CA CYS A 197 0.10 21.34 7.20
C CYS A 197 -0.34 20.35 8.29
N TRP A 198 0.57 19.72 9.01
CA TRP A 198 0.25 18.78 10.09
C TRP A 198 -0.03 19.48 11.44
N LEU A 199 0.46 20.69 11.63
CA LEU A 199 0.28 21.44 12.88
C LEU A 199 -1.19 21.57 13.33
N PRO A 200 -2.17 21.88 12.44
CA PRO A 200 -3.58 21.93 12.85
C PRO A 200 -4.09 20.58 13.39
N VAL A 201 -3.65 19.46 12.82
CA VAL A 201 -4.04 18.12 13.30
C VAL A 201 -3.42 17.83 14.65
N PHE A 202 -2.13 18.21 14.88
CA PHE A 202 -1.50 18.12 16.20
C PHE A 202 -2.26 18.93 17.24
N LEU A 203 -2.64 20.18 16.94
CA LEU A 203 -3.40 21.02 17.86
C LEU A 203 -4.81 20.46 18.13
N ALA A 204 -5.43 19.78 17.15
CA ALA A 204 -6.73 19.13 17.32
C ALA A 204 -6.67 17.90 18.23
N TYR A 205 -5.55 17.15 18.19
CA TYR A 205 -5.35 15.90 18.94
C TYR A 205 -4.24 16.00 19.99
N TYR A 206 -3.96 17.19 20.48
CA TYR A 206 -2.96 17.40 21.54
C TYR A 206 -3.28 16.55 22.78
N PRO A 207 -2.32 15.88 23.39
CA PRO A 207 -0.88 15.91 23.12
C PRO A 207 -0.42 14.87 22.08
N SER A 208 -1.20 13.83 21.81
CA SER A 208 -0.85 12.70 20.95
C SER A 208 -2.08 11.89 20.59
N VAL A 209 -1.93 10.98 19.62
CA VAL A 209 -2.91 9.93 19.28
C VAL A 209 -2.37 8.59 19.80
N PHE A 210 -3.06 7.99 20.78
CA PHE A 210 -2.65 6.72 21.35
C PHE A 210 -3.15 5.56 20.47
N ALA A 211 -2.19 4.78 19.97
CA ALA A 211 -2.49 3.52 19.36
C ALA A 211 -2.63 2.42 20.42
N TYR A 212 -3.41 1.40 20.13
CA TYR A 212 -3.74 0.30 21.02
C TYR A 212 -2.55 -0.32 21.76
N ASP A 213 -1.43 -0.52 21.07
CA ASP A 213 -0.22 -1.14 21.61
C ASP A 213 0.53 -0.24 22.59
N ALA A 214 0.30 1.07 22.53
CA ALA A 214 1.08 2.06 23.29
C ALA A 214 0.84 1.95 24.79
N GLU A 215 -0.41 1.74 25.21
CA GLU A 215 -0.72 1.59 26.62
C GLU A 215 0.00 0.40 27.25
N GLY A 216 0.01 -0.75 26.56
CA GLY A 216 0.77 -1.92 27.01
C GLY A 216 2.27 -1.65 27.10
N GLN A 217 2.84 -0.89 26.15
CA GLN A 217 4.25 -0.51 26.20
C GLN A 217 4.55 0.48 27.33
N LEU A 218 3.69 1.46 27.58
CA LEU A 218 3.83 2.40 28.69
C LEU A 218 3.68 1.70 30.04
N TYR A 219 2.75 0.73 30.14
CA TYR A 219 2.62 -0.09 31.33
C TYR A 219 3.91 -0.87 31.64
N GLN A 220 4.55 -1.47 30.61
CA GLN A 220 5.85 -2.13 30.76
C GLN A 220 6.92 -1.18 31.30
N VAL A 221 6.93 0.07 30.87
CA VAL A 221 7.87 1.10 31.35
C VAL A 221 7.59 1.50 32.80
N LEU A 222 6.32 1.59 33.19
CA LEU A 222 5.91 1.92 34.57
C LEU A 222 6.21 0.80 35.54
N ALA A 223 5.84 -0.41 35.17
CA ALA A 223 5.99 -1.61 36.01
C ALA A 223 7.42 -2.18 35.99
N HIS A 224 8.30 -1.69 35.12
CA HIS A 224 9.61 -2.31 34.85
C HIS A 224 9.51 -3.80 34.46
N ASP A 225 8.38 -4.22 33.89
CA ASP A 225 8.11 -5.60 33.44
C ASP A 225 8.05 -5.63 31.92
N TYR A 226 9.22 -5.80 31.29
CA TYR A 226 9.39 -5.74 29.86
C TYR A 226 9.16 -7.10 29.19
N SER A 227 8.60 -7.06 27.99
CA SER A 227 8.47 -8.26 27.13
C SER A 227 8.86 -7.96 25.68
N THR A 228 9.32 -9.00 24.98
CA THR A 228 9.65 -8.92 23.54
C THR A 228 8.42 -9.00 22.63
N HIS A 229 7.20 -8.95 23.19
CA HIS A 229 5.96 -8.89 22.43
C HIS A 229 5.97 -7.68 21.48
N HIS A 230 6.35 -6.51 22.00
CA HIS A 230 6.65 -5.34 21.19
C HIS A 230 8.17 -5.14 21.05
N PRO A 231 8.64 -4.47 19.98
CA PRO A 231 10.06 -4.15 19.83
C PRO A 231 10.56 -3.29 20.99
N LEU A 232 11.53 -3.80 21.75
CA LEU A 232 12.03 -3.15 22.96
C LEU A 232 12.59 -1.74 22.68
N LEU A 233 13.24 -1.53 21.52
CA LEU A 233 13.75 -0.20 21.15
C LEU A 233 12.62 0.83 21.06
N HIS A 234 11.47 0.46 20.46
CA HIS A 234 10.32 1.35 20.41
C HIS A 234 9.70 1.58 21.79
N THR A 235 9.62 0.55 22.63
CA THR A 235 9.13 0.66 24.02
C THR A 235 9.99 1.65 24.83
N ILE A 236 11.34 1.56 24.70
CA ILE A 236 12.26 2.50 25.34
C ILE A 236 12.07 3.92 24.77
N PHE A 237 11.99 4.04 23.44
CA PHE A 237 11.81 5.33 22.77
C PHE A 237 10.53 6.02 23.25
N LEU A 238 9.39 5.35 23.24
CA LEU A 238 8.12 5.88 23.73
C LEU A 238 8.17 6.18 25.21
N GLY A 239 8.74 5.25 26.01
CA GLY A 239 8.90 5.38 27.46
C GLY A 239 9.79 6.55 27.87
N ALA A 240 10.83 6.87 27.12
CA ALA A 240 11.71 8.00 27.40
C ALA A 240 10.94 9.34 27.35
N PHE A 241 10.07 9.52 26.36
CA PHE A 241 9.23 10.72 26.29
C PHE A 241 8.13 10.73 27.37
N PHE A 242 7.57 9.59 27.68
CA PHE A 242 6.62 9.48 28.76
C PHE A 242 7.27 9.89 30.10
N ARG A 243 8.46 9.33 30.42
CA ARG A 243 9.23 9.70 31.62
C ARG A 243 9.73 11.14 31.63
N LEU A 244 9.88 11.76 30.46
CA LEU A 244 10.16 13.19 30.37
C LEU A 244 9.05 14.01 31.05
N GLY A 245 7.82 13.49 31.10
CA GLY A 245 6.71 14.09 31.84
C GLY A 245 6.93 14.18 33.36
N ASP A 246 7.83 13.37 33.93
CA ASP A 246 8.17 13.44 35.36
C ASP A 246 8.86 14.78 35.73
N VAL A 247 9.51 15.43 34.75
CA VAL A 247 10.29 16.67 34.96
C VAL A 247 9.71 17.89 34.23
N LEU A 248 8.77 17.71 33.32
CA LEU A 248 8.16 18.79 32.55
C LEU A 248 6.92 19.38 33.25
N PRO A 249 6.71 20.71 33.18
CA PRO A 249 5.42 21.31 33.56
C PRO A 249 4.29 20.70 32.71
N GLY A 250 3.19 20.28 33.35
CA GLY A 250 2.08 19.65 32.69
C GLY A 250 2.22 18.14 32.60
N SER A 251 3.24 17.54 33.19
CA SER A 251 3.40 16.09 33.41
C SER A 251 3.39 15.25 32.13
N TYR A 252 2.78 14.06 32.14
CA TYR A 252 2.76 13.09 31.06
C TYR A 252 2.21 13.60 29.73
N PRO A 253 1.15 14.44 29.68
CA PRO A 253 0.73 15.08 28.44
C PRO A 253 1.83 15.91 27.77
N ALA A 254 2.63 16.66 28.53
CA ALA A 254 3.73 17.46 27.98
C ALA A 254 4.83 16.56 27.37
N GLY A 255 5.22 15.50 28.08
CA GLY A 255 6.18 14.51 27.57
C GLY A 255 5.70 13.85 26.27
N MET A 256 4.42 13.48 26.18
CA MET A 256 3.84 12.89 24.97
C MET A 256 3.66 13.89 23.84
N ALA A 257 3.44 15.17 24.13
CA ALA A 257 3.48 16.22 23.12
C ALA A 257 4.87 16.35 22.49
N VAL A 258 5.93 16.29 23.30
CA VAL A 258 7.32 16.27 22.79
C VAL A 258 7.56 15.04 21.90
N HIS A 259 7.07 13.85 22.30
CA HIS A 259 7.11 12.66 21.45
C HIS A 259 6.47 12.93 20.07
N SER A 260 5.24 13.46 20.05
CA SER A 260 4.52 13.76 18.81
C SER A 260 5.28 14.74 17.93
N ILE A 261 5.82 15.82 18.51
CA ILE A 261 6.62 16.82 17.78
C ILE A 261 7.87 16.19 17.19
N VAL A 262 8.61 15.39 17.96
CA VAL A 262 9.83 14.72 17.49
C VAL A 262 9.49 13.74 16.37
N GLN A 263 8.45 12.94 16.51
CA GLN A 263 8.03 11.99 15.48
C GLN A 263 7.56 12.68 14.20
N MET A 264 6.76 13.75 14.31
CA MET A 264 6.37 14.60 13.18
C MET A 264 7.58 15.18 12.47
N LEU A 265 8.56 15.69 13.22
CA LEU A 265 9.79 16.25 12.68
C LEU A 265 10.60 15.19 11.92
N LEU A 266 10.78 14.01 12.51
CA LEU A 266 11.48 12.88 11.86
C LEU A 266 10.78 12.47 10.56
N MET A 267 9.46 12.27 10.58
CA MET A 267 8.69 11.89 9.40
C MET A 267 8.74 12.96 8.30
N ALA A 268 8.47 14.22 8.63
CA ALA A 268 8.52 15.32 7.67
C ALA A 268 9.93 15.51 7.07
N THR A 269 10.97 15.33 7.87
CA THR A 269 12.37 15.34 7.44
C THR A 269 12.66 14.25 6.42
N VAL A 270 12.20 13.01 6.65
CA VAL A 270 12.37 11.89 5.73
C VAL A 270 11.59 12.13 4.44
N PHE A 271 10.37 12.66 4.50
CA PHE A 271 9.58 12.99 3.31
C PHE A 271 10.20 14.13 2.51
N GLY A 272 10.64 15.20 3.17
CA GLY A 272 11.37 16.29 2.52
C GLY A 272 12.66 15.82 1.86
N TYR A 273 13.44 14.99 2.56
CA TYR A 273 14.63 14.35 2.00
C TYR A 273 14.31 13.53 0.75
N THR A 274 13.23 12.74 0.79
CA THR A 274 12.77 11.95 -0.36
C THR A 274 12.50 12.83 -1.56
N LEU A 275 11.78 13.95 -1.39
CA LEU A 275 11.48 14.91 -2.45
C LEU A 275 12.74 15.55 -3.04
N ALA A 276 13.71 15.88 -2.18
CA ALA A 276 15.01 16.40 -2.62
C ALA A 276 15.80 15.35 -3.42
N ARG A 277 15.75 14.07 -3.02
CA ARG A 277 16.41 12.97 -3.77
C ARG A 277 15.75 12.72 -5.12
N LEU A 278 14.41 12.82 -5.21
CA LEU A 278 13.67 12.72 -6.47
C LEU A 278 13.99 13.91 -7.40
N ALA A 279 14.15 15.12 -6.86
CA ALA A 279 14.61 16.28 -7.62
C ALA A 279 16.00 16.05 -8.21
N ALA A 280 16.97 15.60 -7.40
CA ALA A 280 18.31 15.26 -7.83
C ALA A 280 18.36 14.14 -8.89
N ARG A 281 17.27 13.40 -9.07
CA ARG A 281 17.10 12.32 -10.06
C ARG A 281 16.27 12.74 -11.28
N ASN A 282 16.02 14.03 -11.46
CA ASN A 282 15.24 14.59 -12.56
C ASN A 282 13.82 13.99 -12.67
N VAL A 283 13.17 13.65 -11.55
CA VAL A 283 11.75 13.34 -11.54
C VAL A 283 10.97 14.63 -11.79
N PRO A 284 9.98 14.64 -12.70
CA PRO A 284 9.24 15.85 -13.06
C PRO A 284 8.68 16.63 -11.87
N ALA A 285 8.78 17.96 -11.90
CA ALA A 285 8.34 18.83 -10.79
C ALA A 285 6.86 18.60 -10.43
N ALA A 286 5.98 18.40 -11.42
CA ALA A 286 4.56 18.11 -11.19
C ALA A 286 4.34 16.90 -10.30
N LEU A 287 5.07 15.79 -10.52
CA LEU A 287 4.98 14.58 -9.69
C LEU A 287 5.54 14.82 -8.29
N ARG A 288 6.62 15.60 -8.17
CA ARG A 288 7.19 15.97 -6.87
C ARG A 288 6.24 16.86 -6.07
N ILE A 289 5.54 17.79 -6.71
CA ILE A 289 4.52 18.64 -6.09
C ILE A 289 3.32 17.76 -5.67
N MET A 290 2.85 16.87 -6.54
CA MET A 290 1.76 15.94 -6.21
C MET A 290 2.12 15.07 -5.00
N LEU A 291 3.35 14.57 -4.94
CA LEU A 291 3.83 13.78 -3.80
C LEU A 291 4.00 14.64 -2.55
N LEU A 292 4.44 15.91 -2.65
CA LEU A 292 4.48 16.85 -1.52
C LEU A 292 3.06 17.09 -0.98
N LEU A 293 2.09 17.35 -1.85
CA LEU A 293 0.69 17.52 -1.44
C LEU A 293 0.12 16.24 -0.81
N PHE A 294 0.45 15.08 -1.35
CA PHE A 294 0.07 13.80 -0.75
C PHE A 294 0.66 13.64 0.66
N TYR A 295 1.94 13.93 0.86
CA TYR A 295 2.54 13.85 2.19
C TYR A 295 2.00 14.89 3.17
N ALA A 296 1.74 16.10 2.69
CA ALA A 296 1.29 17.20 3.53
C ALA A 296 -0.21 17.14 3.88
N LEU A 297 -1.06 16.74 2.93
CA LEU A 297 -2.52 16.91 3.05
C LEU A 297 -3.28 15.59 3.21
N PHE A 298 -2.68 14.44 2.87
CA PHE A 298 -3.37 13.17 3.05
C PHE A 298 -3.54 12.87 4.56
N PRO A 299 -4.78 12.78 5.06
CA PRO A 299 -5.05 12.75 6.51
C PRO A 299 -4.33 11.62 7.25
N THR A 300 -4.18 10.47 6.62
CA THR A 300 -3.48 9.31 7.21
C THR A 300 -2.03 9.66 7.59
N ASN A 301 -1.34 10.49 6.79
CA ASN A 301 0.03 10.89 7.10
C ASN A 301 0.12 11.76 8.36
N SER A 302 -0.76 12.76 8.50
CA SER A 302 -0.77 13.63 9.66
C SER A 302 -1.23 12.90 10.94
N VAL A 303 -2.25 12.06 10.85
CA VAL A 303 -2.77 11.27 11.99
C VAL A 303 -1.72 10.26 12.45
N LEU A 304 -1.13 9.48 11.53
CA LEU A 304 -0.10 8.51 11.89
C LEU A 304 1.16 9.19 12.41
N ALA A 305 1.54 10.36 11.88
CA ALA A 305 2.68 11.10 12.41
C ALA A 305 2.50 11.53 13.90
N LEU A 306 1.28 11.60 14.41
CA LEU A 306 0.96 11.84 15.81
C LEU A 306 0.77 10.55 16.61
N SER A 307 0.61 9.41 15.93
CA SER A 307 0.27 8.14 16.57
C SER A 307 1.49 7.51 17.23
N THR A 308 1.30 7.02 18.44
CA THR A 308 2.33 6.36 19.26
C THR A 308 2.68 4.94 18.79
N THR A 309 2.27 4.55 17.58
CA THR A 309 2.56 3.21 17.04
C THR A 309 3.96 3.09 16.46
N LYS A 310 4.59 1.95 16.70
CA LYS A 310 5.89 1.57 16.13
C LYS A 310 5.95 1.61 14.59
N ASP A 311 4.80 1.48 13.94
CA ASP A 311 4.67 1.37 12.48
C ASP A 311 5.08 2.66 11.77
N VAL A 312 5.01 3.81 12.42
CA VAL A 312 5.32 5.13 11.86
C VAL A 312 6.80 5.27 11.55
N LEU A 313 7.66 5.15 12.57
CA LEU A 313 9.11 5.24 12.38
C LEU A 313 9.65 4.07 11.54
N PHE A 314 9.07 2.88 11.70
CA PHE A 314 9.37 1.76 10.82
C PHE A 314 9.13 2.10 9.34
N SER A 315 8.03 2.78 9.01
CA SER A 315 7.72 3.20 7.64
C SER A 315 8.73 4.20 7.08
N ALA A 316 9.20 5.14 7.90
CA ALA A 316 10.30 6.04 7.53
C ALA A 316 11.59 5.28 7.20
N LEU A 317 11.93 4.28 8.03
CA LEU A 317 13.12 3.45 7.84
C LEU A 317 13.01 2.59 6.57
N VAL A 318 11.82 2.01 6.29
CA VAL A 318 11.57 1.31 5.02
C VAL A 318 11.77 2.23 3.83
N LEU A 319 11.25 3.46 3.88
CA LEU A 319 11.42 4.44 2.81
C LEU A 319 12.88 4.81 2.61
N LEU A 320 13.64 5.09 3.67
CA LEU A 320 15.09 5.40 3.59
C LEU A 320 15.90 4.25 3.01
N CYS A 321 15.68 3.02 3.48
CA CYS A 321 16.33 1.83 2.93
C CYS A 321 15.98 1.63 1.46
N THR A 322 14.70 1.79 1.09
CA THR A 322 14.24 1.67 -0.30
C THR A 322 14.89 2.70 -1.22
N LEU A 323 15.04 3.96 -0.77
CA LEU A 323 15.73 5.00 -1.53
C LEU A 323 17.21 4.67 -1.75
N LEU A 324 17.92 4.18 -0.73
CA LEU A 324 19.33 3.79 -0.86
C LEU A 324 19.48 2.58 -1.81
N VAL A 325 18.58 1.59 -1.70
CA VAL A 325 18.58 0.44 -2.62
C VAL A 325 18.23 0.87 -4.05
N TYR A 326 17.31 1.83 -4.21
CA TYR A 326 17.01 2.44 -5.51
C TYR A 326 18.24 3.15 -6.09
N GLU A 327 18.94 3.94 -5.27
CA GLU A 327 20.16 4.62 -5.70
C GLU A 327 21.26 3.64 -6.11
N MET A 328 21.41 2.55 -5.39
CA MET A 328 22.32 1.47 -5.74
C MET A 328 21.96 0.84 -7.10
N ALA A 329 20.69 0.57 -7.34
CA ALA A 329 20.18 -0.04 -8.56
C ALA A 329 20.28 0.90 -9.78
N ASP A 330 20.13 2.21 -9.55
CA ASP A 330 20.10 3.25 -10.58
C ASP A 330 21.47 3.78 -10.98
N SER A 331 22.50 3.55 -10.20
CA SER A 331 23.83 4.18 -10.33
C SER A 331 24.69 3.60 -11.45
N SER A 332 24.16 3.26 -12.60
CA SER A 332 24.92 2.90 -13.83
C SER A 332 26.25 2.12 -13.61
N GLY A 333 26.33 1.33 -12.53
CA GLY A 333 27.51 0.55 -12.16
C GLY A 333 28.39 1.12 -11.05
N ASN A 334 28.20 2.36 -10.60
CA ASN A 334 29.05 2.94 -9.55
C ASN A 334 28.63 2.53 -8.11
N GLY A 335 27.43 1.94 -7.92
CA GLY A 335 26.94 1.51 -6.62
C GLY A 335 26.79 2.67 -5.61
N LEU A 336 26.65 2.35 -4.33
CA LEU A 336 26.67 3.33 -3.27
C LEU A 336 28.10 3.72 -2.88
N THR A 337 28.29 4.97 -2.43
CA THR A 337 29.53 5.42 -1.78
C THR A 337 29.75 4.65 -0.47
N ARG A 338 30.95 4.71 0.12
CA ARG A 338 31.22 4.14 1.45
C ARG A 338 30.20 4.65 2.49
N LYS A 339 29.93 5.96 2.51
CA LYS A 339 28.92 6.57 3.36
C LYS A 339 27.52 6.01 3.10
N GLY A 340 27.14 5.79 1.82
CA GLY A 340 25.86 5.20 1.46
C GLY A 340 25.69 3.77 1.98
N TRP A 341 26.74 2.93 1.94
CA TRP A 341 26.72 1.58 2.51
C TRP A 341 26.61 1.60 4.04
N SER A 342 27.34 2.50 4.71
CA SER A 342 27.21 2.68 6.16
C SER A 342 25.81 3.12 6.57
N LEU A 343 25.20 4.07 5.82
CA LEU A 343 23.83 4.50 6.05
C LEU A 343 22.82 3.37 5.80
N TYR A 344 23.00 2.56 4.74
CA TYR A 344 22.16 1.40 4.49
C TYR A 344 22.20 0.40 5.65
N THR A 345 23.41 0.07 6.12
CA THR A 345 23.59 -0.83 7.27
C THR A 345 22.93 -0.26 8.52
N PHE A 346 23.16 1.01 8.83
CA PHE A 346 22.61 1.69 10.00
C PHE A 346 21.06 1.73 9.99
N TRP A 347 20.47 2.15 8.87
CA TRP A 347 19.01 2.19 8.76
C TRP A 347 18.39 0.80 8.78
N THR A 348 19.07 -0.21 8.24
CA THR A 348 18.61 -1.61 8.28
C THR A 348 18.66 -2.16 9.71
N ILE A 349 19.68 -1.82 10.51
CA ILE A 349 19.73 -2.18 11.94
C ILE A 349 18.52 -1.60 12.67
N LEU A 350 18.28 -0.30 12.52
CA LEU A 350 17.14 0.36 13.16
C LEU A 350 15.80 -0.24 12.69
N LEU A 351 15.66 -0.50 11.38
CA LEU A 351 14.47 -1.12 10.80
C LEU A 351 14.14 -2.45 11.48
N LEU A 352 15.14 -3.30 11.72
CA LEU A 352 14.97 -4.59 12.40
C LEU A 352 14.65 -4.43 13.90
N LEU A 353 15.21 -3.41 14.56
CA LEU A 353 14.98 -3.15 15.98
C LEU A 353 13.61 -2.48 16.25
N PHE A 354 13.02 -1.82 15.25
CA PHE A 354 11.70 -1.17 15.40
C PHE A 354 10.52 -2.08 15.07
N ARG A 355 10.74 -3.25 14.40
CA ARG A 355 9.63 -4.14 14.06
C ARG A 355 10.08 -5.60 13.93
N ASN A 356 9.46 -6.49 14.72
CA ASN A 356 9.81 -7.92 14.74
C ASN A 356 9.61 -8.61 13.37
N ASN A 357 8.53 -8.29 12.64
CA ASN A 357 8.25 -8.89 11.33
C ASN A 357 9.29 -8.52 10.24
N ALA A 358 10.03 -7.44 10.43
CA ALA A 358 11.07 -7.01 9.49
C ALA A 358 12.18 -8.05 9.34
N LEU A 359 12.46 -8.83 10.38
CA LEU A 359 13.44 -9.91 10.35
C LEU A 359 13.06 -10.96 9.29
N TYR A 360 11.83 -11.45 9.32
CA TYR A 360 11.35 -12.46 8.38
C TYR A 360 11.32 -11.91 6.94
N ALA A 361 10.87 -10.67 6.77
CA ALA A 361 10.89 -10.00 5.48
C ALA A 361 12.31 -9.86 4.92
N LEU A 362 13.28 -9.49 5.75
CA LEU A 362 14.68 -9.34 5.32
C LEU A 362 15.32 -10.69 4.99
N LEU A 363 15.04 -11.75 5.77
CA LEU A 363 15.51 -13.10 5.46
C LEU A 363 15.01 -13.58 4.11
N LEU A 364 13.75 -13.32 3.76
CA LEU A 364 13.21 -13.61 2.43
C LEU A 364 13.80 -12.72 1.33
N THR A 365 14.17 -11.48 1.67
CA THR A 365 14.76 -10.51 0.74
C THR A 365 16.16 -10.96 0.27
N ILE A 366 16.97 -11.58 1.12
CA ILE A 366 18.35 -11.97 0.81
C ILE A 366 18.45 -12.84 -0.45
N PRO A 367 17.77 -14.00 -0.56
CA PRO A 367 17.84 -14.84 -1.75
C PRO A 367 17.28 -14.16 -3.00
N ALA A 368 16.18 -13.42 -2.89
CA ALA A 368 15.56 -12.73 -4.01
C ALA A 368 16.45 -11.59 -4.55
N ALA A 369 16.97 -10.76 -3.68
CA ALA A 369 17.92 -9.70 -4.05
C ALA A 369 19.23 -10.28 -4.58
N GLY A 370 19.75 -11.33 -3.95
CA GLY A 370 20.93 -12.05 -4.39
C GLY A 370 20.79 -12.59 -5.81
N PHE A 371 19.64 -13.18 -6.14
CA PHE A 371 19.34 -13.65 -7.50
C PHE A 371 19.32 -12.50 -8.52
N LEU A 372 18.63 -11.40 -8.21
CA LEU A 372 18.56 -10.23 -9.10
C LEU A 372 19.93 -9.61 -9.33
N LEU A 373 20.72 -9.42 -8.28
CA LEU A 373 22.04 -8.84 -8.35
C LEU A 373 23.01 -9.76 -9.10
N ARG A 374 23.01 -11.06 -8.83
CA ARG A 374 23.88 -12.03 -9.53
C ARG A 374 23.56 -12.13 -11.01
N ARG A 375 22.30 -12.16 -11.39
CA ARG A 375 21.85 -12.21 -12.79
C ARG A 375 22.30 -10.98 -13.58
N ASN A 376 22.35 -9.80 -12.94
CA ASN A 376 22.74 -8.54 -13.57
C ASN A 376 24.26 -8.21 -13.44
N GLN A 377 25.07 -9.08 -12.83
CA GLN A 377 26.52 -8.91 -12.71
C GLN A 377 27.27 -8.84 -14.05
N LEU A 378 26.66 -9.34 -15.14
CA LEU A 378 27.20 -9.21 -16.50
C LEU A 378 27.24 -7.75 -17.00
N GLN A 379 26.58 -6.82 -16.28
CA GLN A 379 26.67 -5.38 -16.50
C GLN A 379 27.37 -4.73 -15.30
N LYS A 380 28.69 -4.61 -15.40
CA LYS A 380 29.64 -3.84 -14.54
C LYS A 380 29.04 -3.19 -13.26
N GLY A 381 29.33 -3.75 -12.10
CA GLY A 381 29.51 -2.97 -10.87
C GLY A 381 28.50 -3.06 -9.74
N ALA A 382 27.36 -3.75 -9.86
CA ALA A 382 26.50 -3.96 -8.71
C ALA A 382 27.16 -4.95 -7.73
N SER A 383 27.70 -4.43 -6.65
CA SER A 383 28.46 -5.20 -5.67
C SER A 383 27.53 -6.03 -4.80
N TRP A 384 27.02 -7.17 -5.34
CA TRP A 384 26.16 -8.10 -4.57
C TRP A 384 26.85 -8.56 -3.28
N ARG A 385 28.17 -8.72 -3.30
CA ARG A 385 28.97 -9.08 -2.11
C ARG A 385 28.85 -8.02 -1.02
N ARG A 386 28.94 -6.72 -1.39
CA ARG A 386 28.79 -5.62 -0.42
C ARG A 386 27.37 -5.52 0.10
N TYR A 387 26.38 -5.66 -0.78
CA TYR A 387 24.96 -5.69 -0.36
C TYR A 387 24.72 -6.81 0.65
N LEU A 388 25.17 -8.03 0.33
CA LEU A 388 25.04 -9.18 1.22
C LEU A 388 25.81 -8.96 2.53
N ALA A 389 27.07 -8.51 2.46
CA ALA A 389 27.89 -8.26 3.65
C ALA A 389 27.24 -7.21 4.58
N CYS A 390 26.77 -6.08 4.01
CA CYS A 390 26.09 -5.03 4.78
C CYS A 390 24.77 -5.53 5.38
N THR A 391 24.01 -6.34 4.64
CA THR A 391 22.74 -6.91 5.13
C THR A 391 22.97 -7.93 6.24
N VAL A 392 23.95 -8.83 6.08
CA VAL A 392 24.32 -9.81 7.10
C VAL A 392 24.90 -9.11 8.34
N LEU A 393 25.74 -8.09 8.16
CA LEU A 393 26.23 -7.27 9.27
C LEU A 393 25.09 -6.59 10.02
N ALA A 394 24.10 -6.05 9.30
CA ALA A 394 22.93 -5.45 9.93
C ALA A 394 22.11 -6.48 10.72
N LEU A 395 21.93 -7.71 10.20
CA LEU A 395 21.28 -8.82 10.92
C LEU A 395 22.03 -9.16 12.21
N ILE A 396 23.34 -9.32 12.14
CA ILE A 396 24.16 -9.67 13.31
C ILE A 396 24.06 -8.56 14.38
N LEU A 397 24.26 -7.30 13.97
CA LEU A 397 24.25 -6.16 14.89
C LEU A 397 22.85 -5.91 15.48
N SER A 398 21.78 -6.12 14.71
CA SER A 398 20.41 -5.99 15.23
C SER A 398 20.08 -7.12 16.20
N ALA A 399 20.51 -8.36 15.93
CA ALA A 399 20.34 -9.49 16.84
C ALA A 399 21.11 -9.26 18.15
N ALA A 400 22.37 -8.81 18.06
CA ALA A 400 23.17 -8.45 19.22
C ALA A 400 22.52 -7.31 20.03
N GLY A 401 22.06 -6.25 19.35
CA GLY A 401 21.36 -5.13 19.99
C GLY A 401 20.04 -5.56 20.66
N SER A 402 19.26 -6.39 20.00
CA SER A 402 18.02 -6.95 20.56
C SER A 402 18.29 -7.82 21.80
N MET A 403 19.33 -8.66 21.74
CA MET A 403 19.74 -9.48 22.90
C MET A 403 20.26 -8.62 24.04
N ALA A 404 21.08 -7.60 23.76
CA ALA A 404 21.58 -6.67 24.76
C ALA A 404 20.44 -5.92 25.45
N LEU A 405 19.46 -5.41 24.69
CA LEU A 405 18.27 -4.76 25.24
C LEU A 405 17.44 -5.73 26.09
N LYS A 406 17.24 -6.96 25.61
CA LYS A 406 16.50 -7.98 26.34
C LYS A 406 17.16 -8.30 27.68
N THR A 407 18.48 -8.48 27.68
CA THR A 407 19.26 -8.76 28.90
C THR A 407 19.27 -7.57 29.86
N ALA A 408 19.52 -6.35 29.35
CA ALA A 408 19.58 -5.14 30.17
C ALA A 408 18.24 -4.79 30.84
N LEU A 409 17.13 -5.11 30.18
CA LEU A 409 15.78 -4.88 30.68
C LEU A 409 15.15 -6.09 31.38
N HIS A 410 15.86 -7.22 31.48
CA HIS A 410 15.34 -8.49 31.96
C HIS A 410 14.02 -8.90 31.28
N ALA A 411 13.89 -8.58 29.95
CA ALA A 411 12.64 -8.72 29.23
C ALA A 411 12.26 -10.19 29.00
N GLN A 412 11.00 -10.51 29.26
CA GLN A 412 10.41 -11.81 29.02
C GLN A 412 10.16 -12.06 27.53
N ASN A 413 10.05 -13.33 27.12
CA ASN A 413 9.69 -13.68 25.75
C ASN A 413 8.22 -13.35 25.48
N GLY A 414 7.94 -12.80 24.31
CA GLY A 414 6.57 -12.67 23.81
C GLY A 414 5.91 -14.04 23.57
N SER A 415 4.58 -14.07 23.59
CA SER A 415 3.82 -15.31 23.40
C SER A 415 3.98 -15.86 21.97
N PRO A 416 4.27 -17.16 21.79
CA PRO A 416 4.29 -17.82 20.46
C PRO A 416 2.96 -17.73 19.70
N ARG A 417 1.84 -17.54 20.41
CA ARG A 417 0.49 -17.40 19.83
C ARG A 417 0.39 -16.28 18.79
N GLU A 418 1.26 -15.26 18.89
CA GLU A 418 1.27 -14.13 17.96
C GLU A 418 1.55 -14.55 16.50
N MET A 419 2.28 -15.64 16.29
CA MET A 419 2.59 -16.18 14.97
C MET A 419 1.49 -17.08 14.41
N LEU A 420 0.47 -17.42 15.19
CA LEU A 420 -0.53 -18.44 14.86
C LEU A 420 -1.89 -17.83 14.47
N SER A 421 -1.93 -16.55 14.11
CA SER A 421 -3.19 -15.86 13.76
C SER A 421 -3.98 -16.61 12.68
N ILE A 422 -3.35 -16.97 11.56
CA ILE A 422 -4.01 -17.68 10.45
C ILE A 422 -4.40 -19.12 10.83
N PRO A 423 -3.51 -19.97 11.39
CA PRO A 423 -3.91 -21.30 11.86
C PRO A 423 -5.11 -21.28 12.82
N LEU A 424 -5.12 -20.36 13.77
CA LEU A 424 -6.22 -20.23 14.73
C LEU A 424 -7.53 -19.79 14.07
N GLN A 425 -7.49 -18.86 13.12
CA GLN A 425 -8.66 -18.46 12.34
C GLN A 425 -9.23 -19.63 11.52
N GLN A 426 -8.35 -20.42 10.91
CA GLN A 426 -8.74 -21.58 10.12
C GLN A 426 -9.45 -22.64 10.97
N MET A 427 -8.88 -22.96 12.13
CA MET A 427 -9.48 -23.92 13.08
C MET A 427 -10.80 -23.38 13.66
N ALA A 428 -10.84 -22.10 14.07
CA ALA A 428 -12.05 -21.47 14.60
C ALA A 428 -13.17 -21.43 13.56
N ARG A 429 -12.85 -21.06 12.30
CA ARG A 429 -13.84 -21.09 11.21
C ARG A 429 -14.36 -22.49 10.94
N THR A 430 -13.52 -23.51 11.00
CA THR A 430 -13.94 -24.90 10.81
C THR A 430 -14.92 -25.29 11.91
N ARG A 431 -14.66 -24.89 13.15
CA ARG A 431 -15.60 -25.12 14.24
C ARG A 431 -16.94 -24.42 13.98
N VAL A 432 -16.93 -23.17 13.58
CA VAL A 432 -18.17 -22.39 13.35
C VAL A 432 -18.97 -22.89 12.13
N LYS A 433 -18.30 -23.37 11.07
CA LYS A 433 -18.95 -23.69 9.79
C LYS A 433 -19.19 -25.18 9.54
N ALA A 434 -18.47 -26.05 10.24
CA ALA A 434 -18.50 -27.48 9.99
C ALA A 434 -18.66 -28.34 11.28
N GLU A 435 -19.06 -27.73 12.37
CA GLU A 435 -19.19 -28.42 13.67
C GLU A 435 -19.94 -29.74 13.59
N GLU A 436 -21.09 -29.75 12.88
CA GLU A 436 -21.93 -30.92 12.72
C GLU A 436 -21.26 -32.07 11.94
N THR A 437 -20.31 -31.74 11.09
CA THR A 437 -19.61 -32.71 10.24
C THR A 437 -18.29 -33.22 10.84
N LEU A 438 -17.87 -32.66 11.98
CA LEU A 438 -16.69 -33.09 12.69
C LEU A 438 -16.99 -34.42 13.43
N SER A 439 -16.06 -35.39 13.38
CA SER A 439 -16.12 -36.56 14.22
C SER A 439 -15.90 -36.16 15.68
N GLU A 440 -16.41 -37.00 16.60
CA GLU A 440 -16.24 -36.77 18.03
C GLU A 440 -14.76 -36.64 18.45
N ASP A 441 -13.87 -37.43 17.84
CA ASP A 441 -12.43 -37.34 18.13
C ASP A 441 -11.85 -35.99 17.70
N MET A 442 -12.24 -35.51 16.53
CA MET A 442 -11.79 -34.17 16.06
C MET A 442 -12.36 -33.05 16.92
N ARG A 443 -13.59 -33.16 17.41
CA ARG A 443 -14.17 -32.19 18.34
C ARG A 443 -13.38 -32.16 19.65
N ARG A 444 -13.10 -33.33 20.23
CA ARG A 444 -12.29 -33.48 21.47
C ARG A 444 -10.87 -32.92 21.30
N GLU A 445 -10.22 -33.20 20.16
CA GLU A 445 -8.90 -32.63 19.87
C GLU A 445 -8.97 -31.09 19.75
N LEU A 446 -10.00 -30.58 19.08
CA LEU A 446 -10.18 -29.15 18.89
C LEU A 446 -10.52 -28.43 20.21
N ASP A 447 -11.29 -29.06 21.09
CA ASP A 447 -11.63 -28.53 22.42
C ASP A 447 -10.42 -28.27 23.30
N GLN A 448 -9.31 -29.00 23.10
CA GLN A 448 -8.08 -28.77 23.84
C GLN A 448 -7.45 -27.40 23.54
N TYR A 449 -7.66 -26.86 22.33
CA TYR A 449 -7.05 -25.60 21.87
C TYR A 449 -8.07 -24.47 21.75
N LEU A 450 -9.26 -24.79 21.29
CA LEU A 450 -10.36 -23.86 20.95
C LEU A 450 -11.70 -24.41 21.42
N PRO A 451 -11.99 -24.40 22.75
CA PRO A 451 -13.27 -24.86 23.30
C PRO A 451 -14.47 -24.19 22.67
N ALA A 452 -15.53 -24.97 22.39
CA ALA A 452 -16.79 -24.49 21.76
C ALA A 452 -17.45 -23.35 22.54
N GLU A 453 -17.37 -23.39 23.86
CA GLU A 453 -18.04 -22.48 24.78
C GLU A 453 -17.86 -21.01 24.43
N TRP A 454 -16.69 -20.64 23.90
CA TRP A 454 -16.39 -19.25 23.59
C TRP A 454 -16.06 -18.99 22.12
N VAL A 455 -15.68 -20.02 21.33
CA VAL A 455 -15.25 -19.81 19.94
C VAL A 455 -16.34 -19.22 19.07
N PHE A 456 -17.59 -19.71 19.23
CA PHE A 456 -18.73 -19.19 18.46
C PHE A 456 -18.98 -17.70 18.70
N ALA A 457 -18.78 -17.23 19.92
CA ALA A 457 -18.95 -15.83 20.28
C ALA A 457 -17.74 -14.96 19.93
N ALA A 458 -16.53 -15.53 19.95
CA ALA A 458 -15.28 -14.80 19.71
C ALA A 458 -14.89 -14.75 18.23
N TYR A 459 -15.37 -15.68 17.41
CA TYR A 459 -14.95 -15.76 16.01
C TYR A 459 -15.44 -14.56 15.21
N ASN A 460 -14.47 -13.87 14.60
CA ASN A 460 -14.69 -12.82 13.62
C ASN A 460 -13.87 -13.16 12.37
N PRO A 461 -14.46 -13.27 11.16
CA PRO A 461 -13.73 -13.66 9.96
C PRO A 461 -12.61 -12.70 9.58
N TYR A 462 -12.66 -11.44 10.02
CA TYR A 462 -11.72 -10.38 9.66
C TYR A 462 -10.70 -10.05 10.77
N LEU A 463 -10.86 -10.64 11.97
CA LEU A 463 -10.05 -10.31 13.14
C LEU A 463 -9.70 -11.57 13.94
N ALA A 464 -8.42 -11.93 13.98
CA ALA A 464 -7.96 -13.11 14.69
C ALA A 464 -7.76 -12.88 16.20
N ASP A 465 -7.61 -11.64 16.67
CA ASP A 465 -7.23 -11.34 18.05
C ASP A 465 -8.18 -11.91 19.12
N PRO A 466 -9.51 -11.86 18.96
CA PRO A 466 -10.42 -12.42 19.97
C PRO A 466 -10.27 -13.93 20.16
N VAL A 467 -9.97 -14.67 19.08
CA VAL A 467 -9.70 -16.10 19.12
C VAL A 467 -8.30 -16.37 19.67
N LYS A 468 -7.30 -15.65 19.15
CA LYS A 468 -5.90 -15.78 19.51
C LYS A 468 -5.64 -15.53 21.01
N SER A 469 -6.29 -14.54 21.61
CA SER A 469 -6.11 -14.19 23.02
C SER A 469 -6.56 -15.29 23.97
N ARG A 470 -7.53 -16.11 23.59
CA ARG A 470 -8.14 -17.17 24.40
C ARG A 470 -7.62 -18.58 24.09
N ALA A 471 -6.96 -18.78 22.94
CA ALA A 471 -6.46 -20.08 22.52
C ALA A 471 -5.41 -20.66 23.47
N VAL A 472 -5.46 -21.96 23.72
CA VAL A 472 -4.55 -22.69 24.63
C VAL A 472 -3.59 -23.55 23.80
N ILE A 473 -2.34 -23.14 23.66
CA ILE A 473 -1.37 -23.78 22.74
C ILE A 473 -0.14 -24.35 23.50
N HIS A 474 0.17 -23.75 24.63
CA HIS A 474 1.45 -23.95 25.32
C HIS A 474 1.64 -25.35 25.90
N ASN A 475 0.58 -26.15 26.03
CA ASN A 475 0.66 -27.50 26.61
C ASN A 475 1.11 -28.56 25.60
N ASP A 476 0.73 -28.43 24.32
CA ASP A 476 1.09 -29.36 23.24
C ASP A 476 1.14 -28.66 21.87
N PRO A 477 2.24 -27.98 21.54
CA PRO A 477 2.39 -27.34 20.21
C PRO A 477 2.41 -28.33 19.05
N ALA A 478 2.93 -29.54 19.25
CA ALA A 478 3.00 -30.58 18.22
C ALA A 478 1.59 -31.15 17.92
N GLY A 479 0.79 -31.37 18.93
CA GLY A 479 -0.61 -31.76 18.80
C GLY A 479 -1.42 -30.67 18.10
N PHE A 480 -1.21 -29.39 18.44
CA PHE A 480 -1.84 -28.27 17.75
C PHE A 480 -1.57 -28.31 16.25
N ILE A 481 -0.31 -28.46 15.83
CA ILE A 481 0.06 -28.52 14.41
C ILE A 481 -0.59 -29.74 13.74
N ARG A 482 -0.60 -30.91 14.41
CA ARG A 482 -1.22 -32.13 13.89
C ARG A 482 -2.72 -31.93 13.67
N THR A 483 -3.43 -31.38 14.65
CA THR A 483 -4.87 -31.12 14.58
C THR A 483 -5.18 -30.10 13.47
N TRP A 484 -4.38 -29.03 13.39
CA TRP A 484 -4.51 -28.03 12.33
C TRP A 484 -4.37 -28.65 10.94
N ILE A 485 -3.36 -29.52 10.71
CA ILE A 485 -3.17 -30.19 9.41
C ILE A 485 -4.35 -31.13 9.12
N ARG A 486 -4.79 -31.96 10.08
CA ARG A 486 -5.91 -32.89 9.89
C ARG A 486 -7.20 -32.17 9.50
N LEU A 487 -7.53 -31.11 10.21
CA LEU A 487 -8.70 -30.28 9.90
C LEU A 487 -8.60 -29.64 8.52
N GLY A 488 -7.42 -29.12 8.15
CA GLY A 488 -7.19 -28.49 6.85
C GLY A 488 -7.30 -29.47 5.68
N LEU A 489 -6.81 -30.69 5.85
CA LEU A 489 -6.96 -31.74 4.83
C LEU A 489 -8.41 -32.19 4.66
N LYS A 490 -9.20 -32.18 5.74
CA LYS A 490 -10.61 -32.55 5.70
C LYS A 490 -11.50 -31.43 5.19
N HIS A 491 -11.17 -30.18 5.51
CA HIS A 491 -11.96 -28.99 5.18
C HIS A 491 -11.12 -27.91 4.47
N PRO A 492 -10.44 -28.21 3.34
CA PRO A 492 -9.49 -27.31 2.70
C PRO A 492 -10.15 -25.99 2.24
N GLN A 493 -11.40 -26.03 1.80
CA GLN A 493 -12.14 -24.85 1.38
C GLN A 493 -12.36 -23.86 2.53
N ILE A 494 -12.73 -24.34 3.71
CA ILE A 494 -12.93 -23.48 4.90
C ILE A 494 -11.60 -22.81 5.29
N TYR A 495 -10.48 -23.52 5.14
CA TYR A 495 -9.14 -22.99 5.42
C TYR A 495 -8.74 -21.89 4.43
N ILE A 496 -9.05 -22.08 3.14
CA ILE A 496 -8.80 -21.07 2.09
C ILE A 496 -9.67 -19.83 2.38
N ASP A 497 -10.95 -20.01 2.65
CA ASP A 497 -11.87 -18.92 2.93
C ASP A 497 -11.47 -18.15 4.19
N ALA A 498 -11.00 -18.83 5.24
CA ALA A 498 -10.51 -18.17 6.46
C ALA A 498 -9.30 -17.26 6.17
N PHE A 499 -8.36 -17.73 5.36
CA PHE A 499 -7.20 -16.95 4.94
C PHE A 499 -7.60 -15.76 4.08
N LEU A 500 -8.50 -15.97 3.11
CA LEU A 500 -8.96 -14.91 2.21
C LEU A 500 -9.73 -13.81 2.96
N ASP A 501 -10.62 -14.18 3.90
CA ASP A 501 -11.37 -13.20 4.71
C ASP A 501 -10.43 -12.37 5.59
N THR A 502 -9.51 -13.02 6.30
CA THR A 502 -8.59 -12.31 7.20
C THR A 502 -7.66 -11.36 6.42
N SER A 503 -7.33 -11.66 5.17
CA SER A 503 -6.38 -10.89 4.35
C SER A 503 -7.01 -10.00 3.28
N VAL A 504 -8.34 -10.00 3.12
CA VAL A 504 -9.05 -9.40 1.97
C VAL A 504 -8.67 -7.94 1.69
N GLY A 505 -8.55 -7.11 2.70
CA GLY A 505 -8.23 -5.69 2.54
C GLY A 505 -6.79 -5.41 2.09
N TYR A 506 -5.88 -6.41 2.13
CA TYR A 506 -4.52 -6.24 1.60
C TYR A 506 -4.46 -6.33 0.08
N TRP A 507 -5.39 -7.06 -0.56
CA TRP A 507 -5.35 -7.33 -2.00
C TRP A 507 -6.61 -6.89 -2.77
N PHE A 508 -7.75 -6.69 -2.10
CA PHE A 508 -8.99 -6.22 -2.71
C PHE A 508 -9.16 -4.70 -2.50
N PRO A 509 -9.05 -3.85 -3.56
CA PRO A 509 -9.03 -2.39 -3.40
C PRO A 509 -10.38 -1.79 -2.96
N GLU A 510 -11.47 -2.52 -3.11
CA GLU A 510 -12.80 -2.06 -2.71
C GLU A 510 -13.20 -2.56 -1.32
N ASP A 511 -12.30 -3.22 -0.60
CA ASP A 511 -12.57 -3.65 0.75
C ASP A 511 -12.75 -2.46 1.71
N ARG A 512 -13.76 -2.55 2.57
CA ARG A 512 -14.11 -1.54 3.58
C ARG A 512 -14.10 -2.08 4.99
N THR A 513 -13.79 -3.37 5.16
CA THR A 513 -13.85 -4.03 6.48
C THR A 513 -12.85 -3.48 7.47
N HIS A 514 -11.69 -3.03 7.00
CA HIS A 514 -10.67 -2.43 7.87
C HIS A 514 -11.19 -1.20 8.65
N ALA A 515 -12.17 -0.48 8.11
CA ALA A 515 -12.81 0.64 8.79
C ALA A 515 -13.91 0.22 9.80
N GLN A 516 -14.30 -1.07 9.80
CA GLN A 516 -15.40 -1.58 10.59
C GLN A 516 -14.95 -2.52 11.72
N ILE A 517 -13.70 -3.06 11.65
CA ILE A 517 -13.24 -4.12 12.53
C ILE A 517 -13.19 -3.69 14.00
N TYR A 518 -12.76 -2.47 14.29
CA TYR A 518 -12.57 -1.96 15.65
C TYR A 518 -13.65 -0.99 16.11
N GLY A 519 -14.74 -0.87 15.38
CA GLY A 519 -15.81 0.08 15.67
C GLY A 519 -15.45 1.53 15.36
N LEU A 520 -16.40 2.43 15.59
CA LEU A 520 -16.25 3.85 15.31
C LEU A 520 -15.15 4.46 16.19
N GLY A 521 -14.08 4.98 15.59
CA GLY A 521 -13.06 5.80 16.21
C GLY A 521 -11.78 5.10 16.65
N SER A 522 -11.69 3.76 16.66
CA SER A 522 -10.46 3.09 17.07
C SER A 522 -9.43 2.96 15.95
N GLU A 523 -9.84 2.52 14.76
CA GLU A 523 -8.99 2.57 13.57
C GLU A 523 -9.83 2.76 12.31
N SER A 524 -9.41 3.69 11.47
CA SER A 524 -10.05 4.02 10.20
C SER A 524 -9.02 4.06 9.09
N GLY A 525 -9.43 4.37 7.87
CA GLY A 525 -8.50 4.70 6.79
C GLY A 525 -7.62 5.91 7.07
N PHE A 526 -7.94 6.72 8.08
CA PHE A 526 -7.08 7.80 8.57
C PHE A 526 -6.03 7.32 9.58
N GLY A 527 -6.15 6.12 10.11
CA GLY A 527 -5.43 5.63 11.26
C GLY A 527 -6.23 5.82 12.57
N TYR A 528 -5.55 5.72 13.71
CA TYR A 528 -6.20 5.93 15.00
C TYR A 528 -6.55 7.41 15.21
N LEU A 529 -7.77 7.68 15.65
CA LEU A 529 -8.19 9.02 16.10
C LEU A 529 -8.50 9.06 17.60
N SER A 530 -8.81 7.92 18.19
CA SER A 530 -9.10 7.80 19.61
C SER A 530 -7.81 7.82 20.41
N THR A 531 -7.85 8.49 21.56
CA THR A 531 -6.86 8.33 22.61
C THR A 531 -7.57 7.75 23.81
N ASP A 532 -7.52 6.45 23.93
CA ASP A 532 -8.04 5.78 25.09
C ASP A 532 -6.88 5.43 26.02
N THR A 533 -6.75 6.16 27.13
CA THR A 533 -5.78 5.87 28.18
C THR A 533 -6.44 5.34 29.43
N ARG A 534 -7.67 4.80 29.31
CA ARG A 534 -8.48 4.30 30.45
C ARG A 534 -7.84 3.11 31.16
N THR A 535 -6.94 2.39 30.50
CA THR A 535 -6.22 1.26 31.11
C THR A 535 -4.94 1.67 31.84
N MET A 536 -4.54 2.94 31.76
CA MET A 536 -3.38 3.44 32.51
C MET A 536 -3.72 3.55 34.00
N PRO A 537 -2.75 3.27 34.90
CA PRO A 537 -2.96 3.44 36.34
C PRO A 537 -3.29 4.90 36.71
N ALA A 538 -4.03 5.07 37.80
CA ALA A 538 -4.39 6.38 38.32
C ALA A 538 -3.15 7.27 38.54
N GLY A 539 -3.21 8.50 38.06
CA GLY A 539 -2.09 9.48 38.11
C GLY A 539 -1.16 9.41 36.87
N PHE A 540 -1.34 8.45 35.98
CA PHE A 540 -0.57 8.30 34.74
C PHE A 540 -1.43 8.50 33.49
N GLU A 541 -2.67 8.95 33.64
CA GLU A 541 -3.57 9.22 32.53
C GLU A 541 -3.02 10.38 31.67
N ILE A 542 -3.28 10.28 30.38
CA ILE A 542 -2.89 11.30 29.41
C ILE A 542 -4.17 11.84 28.76
N PRO A 543 -4.85 12.81 29.40
CA PRO A 543 -6.07 13.38 28.84
C PRO A 543 -5.77 14.14 27.55
N GLN A 544 -6.58 13.94 26.54
CA GLN A 544 -6.53 14.78 25.35
C GLN A 544 -7.16 16.15 25.63
N GLN A 545 -6.42 17.17 25.28
CA GLN A 545 -6.85 18.58 25.37
C GLN A 545 -6.82 19.19 23.98
N SER A 546 -7.95 19.12 23.27
CA SER A 546 -7.99 19.68 21.92
C SER A 546 -7.90 21.21 21.97
N LEU A 547 -6.88 21.76 21.31
CA LEU A 547 -6.74 23.21 21.09
C LEU A 547 -7.55 23.68 19.87
N LEU A 548 -8.02 22.76 19.03
CA LEU A 548 -8.89 23.02 17.88
C LEU A 548 -10.11 22.08 17.88
N PRO A 549 -11.03 22.23 18.86
CA PRO A 549 -12.13 21.27 19.08
C PRO A 549 -13.10 21.18 17.89
N LYS A 550 -13.30 22.26 17.12
CA LYS A 550 -14.12 22.23 15.91
C LYS A 550 -13.52 21.37 14.80
N LEU A 551 -12.21 21.43 14.61
CA LEU A 551 -11.50 20.60 13.63
C LEU A 551 -11.54 19.12 14.06
N ARG A 552 -11.26 18.85 15.33
CA ARG A 552 -11.37 17.50 15.90
C ARG A 552 -12.76 16.91 15.68
N ALA A 553 -13.82 17.59 16.08
CA ALA A 553 -15.20 17.12 15.91
C ALA A 553 -15.56 16.87 14.44
N ARG A 554 -15.03 17.69 13.49
CA ARG A 554 -15.23 17.47 12.06
C ARG A 554 -14.52 16.22 11.57
N MET A 555 -13.27 15.99 11.97
CA MET A 555 -12.52 14.78 11.59
C MET A 555 -13.17 13.53 12.16
N GLU A 556 -13.54 13.53 13.44
CA GLU A 556 -14.22 12.41 14.10
C GLU A 556 -15.58 12.10 13.41
N ARG A 557 -16.35 13.11 13.02
CA ARG A 557 -17.58 12.92 12.26
C ARG A 557 -17.33 12.25 10.91
N ILE A 558 -16.38 12.74 10.12
CA ILE A 558 -16.04 12.16 8.81
C ILE A 558 -15.66 10.68 8.95
N VAL A 559 -14.95 10.33 10.01
CA VAL A 559 -14.52 8.95 10.28
C VAL A 559 -15.70 8.11 10.79
N SER A 560 -16.51 8.63 11.72
CA SER A 560 -17.67 7.89 12.27
C SER A 560 -18.72 7.58 11.20
N ASP A 561 -19.01 8.56 10.32
CA ASP A 561 -19.96 8.40 9.24
C ASP A 561 -19.40 7.60 8.05
N ASN A 562 -18.09 7.34 8.04
CA ASN A 562 -17.36 6.75 6.89
C ASN A 562 -17.66 7.45 5.55
N SER A 563 -18.04 8.75 5.60
CA SER A 563 -18.53 9.51 4.44
C SER A 563 -17.48 9.62 3.33
N TYR A 564 -16.20 9.65 3.66
CA TYR A 564 -15.09 9.65 2.69
C TYR A 564 -15.05 8.38 1.82
N GLN A 565 -15.55 7.25 2.33
CA GLN A 565 -15.60 5.99 1.58
C GLN A 565 -16.71 5.97 0.51
N ASN A 566 -17.65 6.90 0.59
CA ASN A 566 -18.71 7.03 -0.41
C ASN A 566 -18.31 7.90 -1.61
N ILE A 567 -17.14 8.58 -1.54
CA ILE A 567 -16.64 9.43 -2.62
C ILE A 567 -15.79 8.58 -3.57
N PRO A 568 -16.24 8.33 -4.82
CA PRO A 568 -15.45 7.59 -5.82
C PRO A 568 -14.07 8.24 -6.02
N GLY A 569 -13.03 7.42 -6.14
CA GLY A 569 -11.65 7.90 -6.27
C GLY A 569 -10.98 8.29 -4.94
N VAL A 570 -11.68 8.96 -4.03
CA VAL A 570 -11.13 9.30 -2.70
C VAL A 570 -10.97 8.02 -1.86
N ARG A 571 -11.98 7.15 -1.84
CA ARG A 571 -11.97 5.87 -1.10
C ARG A 571 -10.76 5.01 -1.42
N ILE A 572 -10.32 4.99 -2.69
CA ILE A 572 -9.19 4.17 -3.14
C ILE A 572 -7.90 4.57 -2.41
N LEU A 573 -7.71 5.85 -2.13
CA LEU A 573 -6.53 6.34 -1.42
C LEU A 573 -6.47 5.84 0.03
N PHE A 574 -7.61 5.49 0.62
CA PHE A 574 -7.70 4.94 1.98
C PHE A 574 -7.71 3.41 2.00
N ALA A 575 -7.74 2.75 0.82
CA ALA A 575 -7.69 1.30 0.72
C ALA A 575 -6.24 0.80 0.81
N PRO A 576 -5.89 -0.05 1.80
CA PRO A 576 -4.54 -0.60 1.93
C PRO A 576 -4.05 -1.29 0.64
N ALA A 577 -4.93 -2.05 -0.03
CA ALA A 577 -4.64 -2.74 -1.28
C ALA A 577 -4.20 -1.80 -2.42
N PHE A 578 -4.63 -0.54 -2.46
CA PHE A 578 -4.24 0.41 -3.50
C PHE A 578 -2.72 0.56 -3.61
N TYR A 579 -2.04 0.68 -2.47
CA TYR A 579 -0.59 0.88 -2.43
C TYR A 579 0.18 -0.38 -2.80
N TRP A 580 -0.39 -1.55 -2.55
CA TRP A 580 0.13 -2.82 -3.06
C TRP A 580 0.05 -2.87 -4.59
N TRP A 581 -1.10 -2.54 -5.17
CA TRP A 581 -1.28 -2.54 -6.63
C TRP A 581 -0.45 -1.45 -7.31
N LEU A 582 -0.20 -0.33 -6.64
CA LEU A 582 0.73 0.70 -7.13
C LEU A 582 2.17 0.18 -7.19
N LEU A 583 2.61 -0.60 -6.20
CA LEU A 583 3.90 -1.29 -6.22
C LEU A 583 3.95 -2.35 -7.32
N CYS A 584 2.88 -3.12 -7.51
CA CYS A 584 2.75 -4.08 -8.61
C CYS A 584 2.86 -3.39 -9.98
N LEU A 585 2.23 -2.23 -10.16
CA LEU A 585 2.35 -1.43 -11.38
C LEU A 585 3.80 -0.95 -11.60
N TYR A 586 4.49 -0.49 -10.56
CA TYR A 586 5.92 -0.18 -10.64
C TYR A 586 6.73 -1.37 -11.14
N MET A 587 6.54 -2.55 -10.56
CA MET A 587 7.24 -3.77 -10.96
C MET A 587 6.90 -4.16 -12.41
N ALA A 588 5.63 -4.09 -12.80
CA ALA A 588 5.17 -4.40 -14.15
C ALA A 588 5.85 -3.53 -15.20
N VAL A 589 5.87 -2.21 -14.99
CA VAL A 589 6.53 -1.25 -15.89
C VAL A 589 8.05 -1.50 -15.95
N THR A 590 8.67 -1.76 -14.81
CA THR A 590 10.11 -2.04 -14.70
C THR A 590 10.49 -3.31 -15.45
N ILE A 591 9.71 -4.38 -15.32
CA ILE A 591 9.88 -5.63 -16.08
C ILE A 591 9.65 -5.40 -17.58
N TYR A 592 8.62 -4.67 -17.94
CA TYR A 592 8.30 -4.35 -19.32
C TYR A 592 9.41 -3.54 -20.01
N ARG A 593 10.05 -2.61 -19.27
CA ARG A 593 11.23 -1.87 -19.71
C ARG A 593 12.51 -2.68 -19.69
N LYS A 594 12.48 -3.93 -19.23
CA LYS A 594 13.65 -4.82 -19.04
C LYS A 594 14.71 -4.24 -18.10
N GLN A 595 14.32 -3.37 -17.18
CA GLN A 595 15.18 -2.72 -16.19
C GLN A 595 15.22 -3.54 -14.90
N TYR A 596 15.55 -4.82 -14.98
CA TYR A 596 15.39 -5.79 -13.88
C TYR A 596 16.11 -5.40 -12.58
N LEU A 597 17.22 -4.65 -12.66
CA LEU A 597 17.92 -4.18 -11.46
C LEU A 597 17.07 -3.20 -10.65
N LEU A 598 16.22 -2.41 -11.30
CA LEU A 598 15.28 -1.50 -10.62
C LEU A 598 14.12 -2.22 -9.90
N LEU A 599 14.01 -3.54 -10.00
CA LEU A 599 13.13 -4.32 -9.12
C LEU A 599 13.66 -4.43 -7.69
N LEU A 600 14.97 -4.26 -7.50
CA LEU A 600 15.62 -4.45 -6.21
C LEU A 600 15.01 -3.63 -5.06
N PRO A 601 14.67 -2.33 -5.22
CA PRO A 601 14.02 -1.55 -4.17
C PRO A 601 12.61 -2.03 -3.81
N ALA A 602 11.95 -2.81 -4.68
CA ALA A 602 10.65 -3.40 -4.40
C ALA A 602 10.75 -4.76 -3.66
N VAL A 603 11.91 -5.41 -3.61
CA VAL A 603 12.04 -6.77 -3.07
C VAL A 603 11.69 -6.82 -1.58
N PHE A 604 12.27 -5.94 -0.76
CA PHE A 604 11.94 -5.90 0.67
C PHE A 604 10.45 -5.59 0.92
N PRO A 605 9.83 -4.55 0.30
CA PRO A 605 8.38 -4.35 0.39
C PRO A 605 7.56 -5.59 0.02
N VAL A 606 7.90 -6.30 -1.07
CA VAL A 606 7.19 -7.53 -1.46
C VAL A 606 7.32 -8.62 -0.39
N CYS A 607 8.53 -8.87 0.12
CA CYS A 607 8.75 -9.84 1.17
C CYS A 607 8.03 -9.45 2.48
N TYR A 608 8.00 -8.16 2.81
CA TYR A 608 7.25 -7.64 3.95
C TYR A 608 5.74 -7.83 3.76
N TYR A 609 5.21 -7.59 2.55
CA TYR A 609 3.81 -7.86 2.23
C TYR A 609 3.43 -9.31 2.48
N MET A 610 4.28 -10.28 2.13
CA MET A 610 4.02 -11.69 2.41
C MET A 610 3.86 -11.96 3.92
N THR A 611 4.59 -11.23 4.77
CA THR A 611 4.40 -11.35 6.24
C THR A 611 3.08 -10.73 6.72
N LEU A 612 2.60 -9.68 6.04
CA LEU A 612 1.32 -9.03 6.37
C LEU A 612 0.11 -9.92 6.07
N LEU A 613 0.18 -10.77 5.04
CA LEU A 613 -0.89 -11.73 4.74
C LEU A 613 -1.14 -12.72 5.89
N LEU A 614 -0.19 -12.86 6.80
CA LEU A 614 -0.29 -13.71 8.00
C LEU A 614 -0.65 -12.92 9.26
N SER A 615 -0.98 -11.62 9.13
CA SER A 615 -1.33 -10.77 10.27
C SER A 615 -2.72 -11.08 10.81
N PRO A 616 -3.01 -10.68 12.07
CA PRO A 616 -4.31 -10.95 12.69
C PRO A 616 -5.48 -10.17 12.11
N ALA A 617 -5.21 -9.08 11.39
CA ALA A 617 -6.22 -8.21 10.77
C ALA A 617 -5.57 -7.31 9.71
N VAL A 618 -6.41 -6.73 8.85
CA VAL A 618 -5.98 -5.71 7.89
C VAL A 618 -6.09 -4.34 8.54
N LEU A 619 -4.94 -3.71 8.80
CA LEU A 619 -4.86 -2.39 9.39
C LEU A 619 -4.05 -1.45 8.48
N ILE A 620 -4.51 -0.19 8.36
CA ILE A 620 -3.83 0.80 7.53
C ILE A 620 -2.40 1.08 8.03
N ARG A 621 -2.18 1.03 9.35
CA ARG A 621 -0.84 1.19 9.95
C ARG A 621 0.16 0.13 9.49
N TYR A 622 -0.28 -1.12 9.28
CA TYR A 622 0.58 -2.20 8.78
C TYR A 622 0.99 -1.99 7.32
N MET A 623 0.11 -1.35 6.54
CA MET A 623 0.37 -0.97 5.16
C MET A 623 1.04 0.41 5.02
N TYR A 624 1.27 1.13 6.11
CA TYR A 624 1.85 2.47 6.05
C TYR A 624 3.24 2.52 5.38
N PRO A 625 4.11 1.49 5.50
CA PRO A 625 5.32 1.43 4.68
C PRO A 625 5.05 1.51 3.18
N PHE A 626 3.95 0.92 2.70
CA PHE A 626 3.55 0.98 1.28
C PHE A 626 2.94 2.33 0.93
N VAL A 627 2.13 2.90 1.83
CA VAL A 627 1.53 4.23 1.65
C VAL A 627 2.61 5.28 1.37
N VAL A 628 3.71 5.23 2.10
CA VAL A 628 4.80 6.20 1.94
C VAL A 628 5.81 5.85 0.84
N THR A 629 5.98 4.57 0.50
CA THR A 629 7.06 4.11 -0.40
C THR A 629 6.57 3.86 -1.84
N SER A 630 5.38 3.25 -2.02
CA SER A 630 4.88 2.89 -3.36
C SER A 630 4.70 4.10 -4.28
N PRO A 631 4.14 5.26 -3.82
CA PRO A 631 4.07 6.46 -4.65
C PRO A 631 5.45 7.01 -5.08
N VAL A 632 6.46 6.87 -4.22
CA VAL A 632 7.84 7.29 -4.52
C VAL A 632 8.42 6.44 -5.64
N LEU A 633 8.34 5.11 -5.52
CA LEU A 633 8.81 4.19 -6.55
C LEU A 633 8.07 4.44 -7.87
N PHE A 634 6.77 4.65 -7.83
CA PHE A 634 5.98 5.01 -9.01
C PHE A 634 6.49 6.30 -9.67
N CYS A 635 6.75 7.36 -8.90
CA CYS A 635 7.29 8.61 -9.43
C CYS A 635 8.64 8.43 -10.13
N THR A 636 9.47 7.49 -9.69
CA THR A 636 10.77 7.23 -10.32
C THR A 636 10.68 6.66 -11.74
N LEU A 637 9.53 6.10 -12.12
CA LEU A 637 9.29 5.61 -13.49
C LEU A 637 9.33 6.73 -14.54
N PHE A 638 9.11 7.97 -14.13
CA PHE A 638 9.03 9.16 -14.98
C PHE A 638 10.31 10.00 -14.97
N ARG A 639 11.40 9.50 -14.38
CA ARG A 639 12.66 10.21 -14.39
C ARG A 639 13.14 10.50 -15.82
N GLN A 640 13.64 11.69 -16.04
CA GLN A 640 14.21 12.09 -17.33
C GLN A 640 15.71 11.73 -17.41
N PRO A 641 16.22 11.25 -18.55
CA PRO A 641 17.66 11.04 -18.73
C PRO A 641 18.43 12.38 -18.63
N ARG A 642 19.59 12.39 -17.99
CA ARG A 642 20.43 13.61 -17.84
C ARG A 642 20.87 14.24 -19.16
N HIS A 643 20.76 13.53 -20.30
CA HIS A 643 21.24 14.00 -21.60
C HIS A 643 20.12 14.55 -22.53
N ALA A 644 18.88 14.62 -22.10
CA ALA A 644 17.78 15.09 -22.96
C ALA A 644 17.73 16.62 -23.14
N ALA A 645 18.56 17.37 -22.44
CA ALA A 645 18.60 18.84 -22.59
C ALA A 645 19.25 19.35 -23.89
N SER A 646 19.97 18.49 -24.63
CA SER A 646 20.69 18.88 -25.86
C SER A 646 20.22 18.22 -27.16
N SER A 647 19.25 17.28 -27.12
CA SER A 647 18.85 16.51 -28.32
C SER A 647 17.38 16.67 -28.75
N VAL A 648 16.68 17.70 -28.28
CA VAL A 648 15.30 17.98 -28.74
C VAL A 648 15.22 18.57 -30.15
N LEU A 649 16.35 18.69 -30.86
CA LEU A 649 16.41 19.46 -32.11
C LEU A 649 16.37 18.64 -33.40
N THR A 650 16.25 17.32 -33.41
CA THR A 650 16.18 16.54 -34.66
C THR A 650 15.19 15.37 -34.57
N CYS A 651 13.89 15.67 -34.52
CA CYS A 651 12.86 14.76 -35.04
C CYS A 651 12.17 15.45 -36.21
N SER A 652 12.78 15.41 -37.39
CA SER A 652 12.12 15.69 -38.65
C SER A 652 11.10 14.61 -38.94
N PHE A 653 9.86 14.97 -39.04
CA PHE A 653 8.76 14.14 -39.49
C PHE A 653 8.99 13.76 -40.96
N SER A 654 9.29 12.50 -41.26
CA SER A 654 8.97 11.92 -42.57
C SER A 654 7.62 11.22 -42.45
N VAL A 655 6.60 11.88 -42.93
CA VAL A 655 5.31 11.26 -43.22
C VAL A 655 5.49 10.45 -44.51
N LYS A 656 5.38 9.15 -44.44
CA LYS A 656 5.04 8.26 -45.53
C LYS A 656 3.93 7.28 -45.09
#